data_e58c5a5290b769f0e426471164c4a1d1
#
_entry.id   e58c5a5290b769f0e426471164c4a1d1
#
_cell.length_a   1.000
_cell.length_b   1.000
_cell.length_c   1.000
_cell.angle_alpha   90.00
_cell.angle_beta   90.00
_cell.angle_gamma   90.00
#
_symmetry.space_group_name_H-M   'P 1'
#
loop_
_entity.id
_entity.type
_entity.pdbx_description
1 polymer ?
#
loop_
_entity_poly.entity_id
_entity_poly.type
_entity_poly.pdbx_seq_one_letter_code
_entity_poly.pdbx_strand_id
1 'polypeptide(L)'
;MDFKEAEKRAAELREVIKKHDHNYYDLDSPTIEDDEYDALMRELRGIEQQFPELSLPDSPTHRVGGTVSSSFEKVNHAVQMGSLQDIFSEDEVRSFLSGVMSQGADEFTVEPKIDGLSVSLEYENGVFVRGSTRGDGFVGEDITANLRTIRSIPLTLNDAPELIEVRGEVYMPRKSFAALCEEQERTGEPLPKNPRNAAAGSLRQKDSSVTASRKLDIFCFNLQQIRGKELTTHSQSLEYMQSLGFRIIPDYRVCHTADEVVERIREIGEMRRGLPFDIDGAVVKVNSFALRNEIGATTKVPKWAVAFKYPPEEKETTLNEIEINVGRTGALTPVAVFDPVQLAGTTVSRAILHNQDMITDKDIRVGDRIVVRKAGDIIPEVVRSVSHCDNSVPYLIPNVCPVCGAEAVRDGDEAVIRCQNIDCPAQLARSIEHFASRNAMNIEGLGEAIVQQLLDKGFVRNVADLYELDVQTVMQVTGGVKSAENLIASIEKSKKAGLDRLVFALGIRGIGQRAAVLLCEKFGSMEAIMQALPLEICCIDGFGDIMADAVYNAMQEPHRIELIERLKRHGVNMTYDSGKDSDDLAGKTFVLTGTLPTMTRDQAKKLIEQHGGKCSGSVSKKTSYVVAGEEAGSKLTKAQELGITVLSEQELIEMIGEN
;
A
#
# COMPACT_ATOMS: atom_id res chain seq x y z
N MET A 1 22.03 42.22 15.39
CA MET A 1 21.85 42.39 13.93
C MET A 1 20.56 43.17 13.75
N ASP A 2 20.54 44.22 12.96
CA ASP A 2 19.29 44.90 12.63
C ASP A 2 18.50 44.12 11.57
N PHE A 3 17.22 44.48 11.34
CA PHE A 3 16.36 43.75 10.42
C PHE A 3 16.89 43.70 8.97
N LYS A 4 17.46 44.84 8.46
CA LYS A 4 18.03 44.87 7.09
C LYS A 4 19.30 44.03 6.94
N GLU A 5 20.14 44.02 7.96
CA GLU A 5 21.32 43.15 8.00
C GLU A 5 20.90 41.67 8.08
N ALA A 6 19.88 41.35 8.88
CA ALA A 6 19.31 40.00 9.02
C ALA A 6 18.70 39.55 7.71
N GLU A 7 17.92 40.36 7.02
CA GLU A 7 17.31 40.09 5.71
C GLU A 7 18.38 39.72 4.65
N LYS A 8 19.40 40.58 4.54
CA LYS A 8 20.50 40.36 3.63
C LYS A 8 21.26 39.06 3.93
N ARG A 9 21.57 38.86 5.22
CA ARG A 9 22.32 37.68 5.67
C ARG A 9 21.52 36.38 5.49
N ALA A 10 20.24 36.39 5.75
CA ALA A 10 19.35 35.25 5.52
C ALA A 10 19.28 34.86 4.03
N ALA A 11 19.19 35.86 3.13
CA ALA A 11 19.20 35.64 1.69
C ALA A 11 20.54 35.03 1.22
N GLU A 12 21.68 35.57 1.68
CA GLU A 12 23.01 35.01 1.39
C GLU A 12 23.14 33.55 1.87
N LEU A 13 22.69 33.27 3.09
CA LEU A 13 22.76 31.91 3.65
C LEU A 13 21.91 30.92 2.86
N ARG A 14 20.68 31.29 2.44
CA ARG A 14 19.84 30.43 1.61
C ARG A 14 20.50 30.08 0.27
N GLU A 15 21.10 31.07 -0.40
CA GLU A 15 21.82 30.84 -1.67
C GLU A 15 23.06 29.96 -1.48
N VAL A 16 23.82 30.17 -0.41
CA VAL A 16 25.00 29.35 -0.09
C VAL A 16 24.59 27.90 0.23
N ILE A 17 23.57 27.71 1.06
CA ILE A 17 23.07 26.39 1.42
C ILE A 17 22.52 25.67 0.18
N LYS A 18 21.73 26.35 -0.66
CA LYS A 18 21.19 25.81 -1.91
C LYS A 18 22.30 25.36 -2.87
N LYS A 19 23.39 26.12 -2.97
CA LYS A 19 24.56 25.76 -3.78
C LYS A 19 25.28 24.53 -3.23
N HIS A 20 25.41 24.40 -1.91
CA HIS A 20 26.03 23.22 -1.30
C HIS A 20 25.15 21.99 -1.40
N ASP A 21 23.82 22.14 -1.29
CA ASP A 21 22.85 21.09 -1.59
C ASP A 21 23.03 20.57 -3.03
N HIS A 22 23.10 21.47 -4.02
CA HIS A 22 23.31 21.10 -5.42
C HIS A 22 24.65 20.37 -5.63
N ASN A 23 25.76 20.88 -5.09
CA ASN A 23 27.06 20.26 -5.22
C ASN A 23 27.12 18.86 -4.59
N TYR A 24 26.50 18.68 -3.43
CA TYR A 24 26.50 17.42 -2.69
C TYR A 24 25.57 16.39 -3.33
N TYR A 25 24.33 16.78 -3.71
CA TYR A 25 23.29 15.85 -4.14
C TYR A 25 23.20 15.65 -5.65
N ASP A 26 23.48 16.70 -6.44
CA ASP A 26 23.34 16.62 -7.89
C ASP A 26 24.66 16.30 -8.58
N LEU A 27 25.78 16.81 -8.03
CA LEU A 27 27.09 16.65 -8.64
C LEU A 27 27.99 15.62 -7.92
N ASP A 28 27.50 15.03 -6.81
CA ASP A 28 28.25 14.09 -5.96
C ASP A 28 29.69 14.60 -5.62
N SER A 29 29.81 15.93 -5.47
CA SER A 29 31.07 16.64 -5.26
C SER A 29 30.93 17.66 -4.13
N PRO A 30 30.86 17.20 -2.84
CA PRO A 30 30.75 18.10 -1.69
C PRO A 30 31.94 19.05 -1.63
N THR A 31 31.65 20.34 -1.41
CA THR A 31 32.66 21.41 -1.33
C THR A 31 32.87 21.94 0.08
N ILE A 32 32.12 21.45 1.06
CA ILE A 32 32.27 21.72 2.50
C ILE A 32 32.04 20.44 3.30
N GLU A 33 32.53 20.40 4.53
CA GLU A 33 32.29 19.32 5.48
C GLU A 33 30.90 19.45 6.12
N ASP A 34 30.35 18.32 6.63
CA ASP A 34 29.03 18.27 7.27
C ASP A 34 28.88 19.29 8.42
N ASP A 35 29.95 19.46 9.22
CA ASP A 35 29.96 20.42 10.35
C ASP A 35 29.85 21.89 9.88
N GLU A 36 30.44 22.24 8.75
CA GLU A 36 30.34 23.57 8.14
C GLU A 36 28.94 23.83 7.60
N TYR A 37 28.36 22.83 6.95
CA TYR A 37 26.96 22.89 6.49
C TYR A 37 25.99 23.07 7.66
N ASP A 38 26.16 22.31 8.74
CA ASP A 38 25.35 22.43 9.95
C ASP A 38 25.51 23.79 10.65
N ALA A 39 26.68 24.42 10.54
CA ALA A 39 26.91 25.76 11.05
C ALA A 39 26.10 26.81 10.26
N LEU A 40 26.06 26.73 8.91
CA LEU A 40 25.25 27.61 8.06
C LEU A 40 23.74 27.45 8.36
N MET A 41 23.28 26.23 8.53
CA MET A 41 21.88 25.93 8.88
C MET A 41 21.49 26.45 10.27
N ARG A 42 22.40 26.37 11.26
CA ARG A 42 22.17 26.93 12.61
C ARG A 42 22.10 28.45 12.58
N GLU A 43 22.97 29.11 11.82
CA GLU A 43 22.98 30.58 11.66
C GLU A 43 21.65 31.05 11.03
N LEU A 44 21.23 30.44 9.92
CA LEU A 44 19.95 30.77 9.25
C LEU A 44 18.77 30.58 10.19
N ARG A 45 18.70 29.46 10.89
CA ARG A 45 17.62 29.16 11.87
C ARG A 45 17.59 30.20 13.00
N GLY A 46 18.74 30.63 13.49
CA GLY A 46 18.84 31.70 14.51
C GLY A 46 18.31 33.04 14.02
N ILE A 47 18.58 33.42 12.77
CA ILE A 47 18.05 34.64 12.17
C ILE A 47 16.53 34.56 12.01
N GLU A 48 16.00 33.44 11.49
CA GLU A 48 14.56 33.24 11.28
C GLU A 48 13.78 33.15 12.61
N GLN A 49 14.38 32.65 13.68
CA GLN A 49 13.80 32.70 15.03
C GLN A 49 13.74 34.12 15.60
N GLN A 50 14.76 34.93 15.34
CA GLN A 50 14.80 36.31 15.79
C GLN A 50 13.89 37.22 14.99
N PHE A 51 13.70 36.94 13.69
CA PHE A 51 12.88 37.70 12.74
C PHE A 51 11.95 36.75 11.98
N PRO A 52 10.78 36.39 12.54
CA PRO A 52 9.86 35.43 11.92
C PRO A 52 9.37 35.82 10.52
N GLU A 53 9.37 37.12 10.19
CA GLU A 53 9.00 37.59 8.85
C GLU A 53 10.01 37.16 7.76
N LEU A 54 11.25 36.81 8.14
CA LEU A 54 12.27 36.27 7.24
C LEU A 54 12.18 34.77 7.05
N SER A 55 11.32 34.08 7.78
CA SER A 55 11.09 32.64 7.63
C SER A 55 10.16 32.39 6.44
N LEU A 56 10.75 32.22 5.25
CA LEU A 56 10.00 31.96 4.02
C LEU A 56 9.54 30.50 3.95
N PRO A 57 8.40 30.20 3.28
CA PRO A 57 7.89 28.82 3.13
C PRO A 57 8.88 27.84 2.48
N ASP A 58 9.81 28.36 1.69
CA ASP A 58 10.85 27.62 0.95
C ASP A 58 12.20 27.61 1.66
N SER A 59 12.30 28.11 2.89
CA SER A 59 13.56 28.11 3.63
C SER A 59 14.06 26.69 3.87
N PRO A 60 15.37 26.42 3.68
CA PRO A 60 15.99 25.15 4.04
C PRO A 60 15.75 24.74 5.50
N THR A 61 15.49 25.71 6.40
CA THR A 61 15.21 25.45 7.81
C THR A 61 13.87 24.75 8.05
N HIS A 62 12.94 24.81 7.09
CA HIS A 62 11.64 24.12 7.14
C HIS A 62 11.72 22.64 6.70
N ARG A 63 12.87 22.15 6.26
CA ARG A 63 13.04 20.72 5.92
C ARG A 63 12.83 19.80 7.12
N VAL A 64 13.17 20.28 8.33
CA VAL A 64 12.98 19.54 9.58
C VAL A 64 12.20 20.44 10.53
N GLY A 65 10.90 20.27 10.57
CA GLY A 65 10.06 21.06 11.47
C GLY A 65 8.58 20.77 11.24
N GLY A 66 7.98 20.01 12.14
CA GLY A 66 6.55 19.74 12.18
C GLY A 66 6.17 19.18 13.54
N THR A 67 4.97 19.49 14.02
CA THR A 67 4.37 18.79 15.15
C THR A 67 4.17 17.33 14.79
N VAL A 68 4.41 16.42 15.74
CA VAL A 68 4.16 14.98 15.56
C VAL A 68 2.70 14.77 15.16
N SER A 69 2.46 14.25 13.94
CA SER A 69 1.10 14.02 13.44
C SER A 69 0.47 12.79 14.12
N SER A 70 -0.81 12.85 14.44
CA SER A 70 -1.56 11.70 14.96
C SER A 70 -1.96 10.71 13.86
N SER A 71 -2.18 11.21 12.62
CA SER A 71 -2.56 10.43 11.43
C SER A 71 -2.18 11.20 10.16
N PHE A 72 -2.03 10.50 9.05
CA PHE A 72 -1.86 11.12 7.74
C PHE A 72 -3.23 11.42 7.12
N GLU A 73 -3.37 12.61 6.56
CA GLU A 73 -4.56 12.98 5.80
C GLU A 73 -4.60 12.23 4.46
N LYS A 74 -5.79 11.99 3.94
CA LYS A 74 -5.95 11.35 2.64
C LYS A 74 -5.94 12.39 1.53
N VAL A 75 -5.22 12.09 0.45
CA VAL A 75 -5.09 12.92 -0.74
C VAL A 75 -5.66 12.19 -1.95
N ASN A 76 -6.62 12.79 -2.64
CA ASN A 76 -7.12 12.29 -3.91
C ASN A 76 -6.18 12.75 -5.04
N HIS A 77 -5.68 11.80 -5.85
CA HIS A 77 -4.82 12.13 -6.98
C HIS A 77 -5.63 12.73 -8.14
N ALA A 78 -5.20 13.88 -8.65
CA ALA A 78 -5.81 14.50 -9.83
C ALA A 78 -5.60 13.63 -11.09
N VAL A 79 -4.45 12.98 -11.19
CA VAL A 79 -4.12 11.99 -12.21
C VAL A 79 -3.85 10.66 -11.54
N GLN A 80 -4.52 9.59 -12.00
CA GLN A 80 -4.37 8.26 -11.42
C GLN A 80 -2.91 7.79 -11.44
N MET A 81 -2.40 7.33 -10.29
CA MET A 81 -1.07 6.75 -10.14
C MET A 81 -1.11 5.23 -10.40
N GLY A 82 -1.37 4.84 -11.65
CA GLY A 82 -1.50 3.44 -12.06
C GLY A 82 -0.22 2.61 -11.84
N SER A 83 -0.39 1.29 -11.75
CA SER A 83 0.70 0.31 -11.82
C SER A 83 1.08 0.04 -13.29
N LEU A 84 2.19 -0.66 -13.52
CA LEU A 84 2.57 -1.15 -14.83
C LEU A 84 2.24 -2.64 -14.93
N GLN A 85 2.10 -3.14 -16.16
CA GLN A 85 2.04 -4.57 -16.42
C GLN A 85 3.45 -5.15 -16.31
N ASP A 86 3.63 -6.16 -15.47
CA ASP A 86 4.90 -6.88 -15.37
C ASP A 86 5.01 -7.90 -16.51
N ILE A 87 6.20 -8.00 -17.09
CA ILE A 87 6.61 -8.99 -18.10
C ILE A 87 7.97 -9.58 -17.71
N PHE A 88 8.23 -10.84 -18.07
CA PHE A 88 9.35 -11.61 -17.52
C PHE A 88 10.31 -12.20 -18.58
N SER A 89 10.00 -12.02 -19.85
CA SER A 89 10.81 -12.56 -20.95
C SER A 89 11.01 -11.54 -22.07
N GLU A 90 12.10 -11.71 -22.80
CA GLU A 90 12.38 -10.87 -23.98
C GLU A 90 11.32 -11.06 -25.08
N ASP A 91 10.73 -12.25 -25.19
CA ASP A 91 9.65 -12.50 -26.15
C ASP A 91 8.40 -11.71 -25.81
N GLU A 92 8.07 -11.56 -24.51
CA GLU A 92 6.98 -10.68 -24.06
C GLU A 92 7.28 -9.21 -24.35
N VAL A 93 8.56 -8.75 -24.17
CA VAL A 93 8.99 -7.40 -24.57
C VAL A 93 8.75 -7.19 -26.06
N ARG A 94 9.22 -8.12 -26.91
CA ARG A 94 9.04 -8.05 -28.37
C ARG A 94 7.57 -8.07 -28.79
N SER A 95 6.76 -8.86 -28.11
CA SER A 95 5.31 -8.90 -28.33
C SER A 95 4.64 -7.58 -28.01
N PHE A 96 4.97 -6.98 -26.85
CA PHE A 96 4.50 -5.65 -26.47
C PHE A 96 4.91 -4.59 -27.52
N LEU A 97 6.20 -4.55 -27.89
CA LEU A 97 6.72 -3.59 -28.87
C LEU A 97 6.05 -3.76 -30.23
N SER A 98 5.88 -4.98 -30.72
CA SER A 98 5.14 -5.26 -31.97
C SER A 98 3.71 -4.73 -31.91
N GLY A 99 3.03 -4.90 -30.78
CA GLY A 99 1.68 -4.40 -30.57
C GLY A 99 1.56 -2.88 -30.64
N VAL A 100 2.48 -2.14 -29.98
CA VAL A 100 2.44 -0.67 -29.99
C VAL A 100 3.04 -0.06 -31.28
N MET A 101 4.04 -0.73 -31.89
CA MET A 101 4.58 -0.35 -33.20
C MET A 101 3.52 -0.45 -34.31
N SER A 102 2.65 -1.45 -34.26
CA SER A 102 1.52 -1.57 -35.19
C SER A 102 0.52 -0.43 -35.09
N GLN A 103 0.54 0.33 -33.97
CA GLN A 103 -0.25 1.53 -33.72
C GLN A 103 0.52 2.83 -34.00
N GLY A 104 1.73 2.73 -34.58
CA GLY A 104 2.53 3.88 -35.01
C GLY A 104 3.62 4.31 -34.03
N ALA A 105 3.89 3.56 -32.97
CA ALA A 105 4.99 3.89 -32.07
C ALA A 105 6.35 3.54 -32.71
N ASP A 106 7.28 4.50 -32.75
CA ASP A 106 8.62 4.40 -33.34
C ASP A 106 9.74 4.82 -32.39
N GLU A 107 9.39 5.36 -31.24
CA GLU A 107 10.35 5.74 -30.17
C GLU A 107 9.89 5.22 -28.80
N PHE A 108 10.85 4.70 -28.04
CA PHE A 108 10.64 4.12 -26.72
C PHE A 108 11.68 4.65 -25.74
N THR A 109 11.28 4.99 -24.51
CA THR A 109 12.25 5.18 -23.42
C THR A 109 12.42 3.89 -22.64
N VAL A 110 13.65 3.54 -22.33
CA VAL A 110 14.01 2.40 -21.47
C VAL A 110 14.73 2.93 -20.24
N GLU A 111 14.19 2.64 -19.08
CA GLU A 111 14.58 3.23 -17.79
C GLU A 111 14.84 2.14 -16.75
N PRO A 112 15.82 2.29 -15.81
CA PRO A 112 15.92 1.45 -14.64
C PRO A 112 14.64 1.53 -13.78
N LYS A 113 14.13 0.42 -13.33
CA LYS A 113 13.00 0.37 -12.40
C LYS A 113 13.49 0.40 -10.96
N ILE A 114 13.46 1.58 -10.34
CA ILE A 114 13.92 1.78 -8.96
C ILE A 114 13.01 0.99 -8.00
N ASP A 115 13.61 0.33 -7.02
CA ASP A 115 12.89 -0.39 -5.97
C ASP A 115 12.72 0.49 -4.72
N GLY A 116 11.61 1.20 -4.67
CA GLY A 116 11.30 2.18 -3.63
C GLY A 116 9.81 2.34 -3.34
N LEU A 117 9.42 3.53 -2.93
CA LEU A 117 8.04 3.93 -2.70
C LEU A 117 7.66 5.06 -3.65
N SER A 118 6.62 4.83 -4.45
CA SER A 118 6.12 5.82 -5.42
C SER A 118 5.38 6.96 -4.72
N VAL A 119 5.76 8.18 -5.06
CA VAL A 119 5.18 9.42 -4.52
C VAL A 119 4.83 10.39 -5.63
N SER A 120 3.86 11.27 -5.36
CA SER A 120 3.57 12.46 -6.15
C SER A 120 4.09 13.69 -5.43
N LEU A 121 4.69 14.63 -6.19
CA LEU A 121 5.16 15.93 -5.75
C LEU A 121 4.43 17.01 -6.54
N GLU A 122 3.70 17.88 -5.87
CA GLU A 122 2.91 18.94 -6.46
C GLU A 122 3.52 20.31 -6.13
N TYR A 123 3.71 21.12 -7.16
CA TYR A 123 4.25 22.47 -7.06
C TYR A 123 3.30 23.47 -7.69
N GLU A 124 3.03 24.55 -6.98
CA GLU A 124 2.26 25.69 -7.47
C GLU A 124 3.17 26.93 -7.50
N ASN A 125 3.20 27.60 -8.65
CA ASN A 125 4.06 28.78 -8.86
C ASN A 125 5.52 28.56 -8.43
N GLY A 126 6.01 27.35 -8.66
CA GLY A 126 7.37 26.93 -8.32
C GLY A 126 7.62 26.56 -6.87
N VAL A 127 6.63 26.59 -5.99
CA VAL A 127 6.78 26.22 -4.57
C VAL A 127 6.22 24.82 -4.34
N PHE A 128 6.95 23.96 -3.62
CA PHE A 128 6.49 22.63 -3.21
C PHE A 128 5.34 22.75 -2.21
N VAL A 129 4.11 22.43 -2.64
CA VAL A 129 2.91 22.59 -1.81
C VAL A 129 2.49 21.28 -1.16
N ARG A 130 2.56 20.16 -1.89
CA ARG A 130 2.07 18.87 -1.40
C ARG A 130 2.86 17.69 -1.95
N GLY A 131 3.05 16.69 -1.08
CA GLY A 131 3.57 15.38 -1.49
C GLY A 131 2.79 14.25 -0.87
N SER A 132 2.46 13.24 -1.67
CA SER A 132 1.60 12.14 -1.26
C SER A 132 2.09 10.78 -1.74
N THR A 133 1.75 9.71 -0.99
CA THR A 133 1.98 8.34 -1.42
C THR A 133 1.02 7.95 -2.54
N ARG A 134 1.39 6.95 -3.35
CA ARG A 134 0.51 6.40 -4.38
C ARG A 134 -0.82 5.86 -3.82
N GLY A 135 -0.81 5.25 -2.62
CA GLY A 135 -1.97 4.55 -2.07
C GLY A 135 -2.48 3.44 -3.01
N ASP A 136 -3.79 3.44 -3.26
CA ASP A 136 -4.45 2.53 -4.21
C ASP A 136 -4.39 3.03 -5.67
N GLY A 137 -3.72 4.16 -5.90
CA GLY A 137 -3.62 4.84 -7.19
C GLY A 137 -4.64 5.96 -7.38
N PHE A 138 -5.67 6.03 -6.59
CA PHE A 138 -6.68 7.10 -6.57
C PHE A 138 -6.56 7.96 -5.31
N VAL A 139 -6.29 7.33 -4.17
CA VAL A 139 -6.18 7.98 -2.87
C VAL A 139 -4.88 7.58 -2.20
N GLY A 140 -4.04 8.56 -1.88
CA GLY A 140 -2.80 8.41 -1.13
C GLY A 140 -2.89 8.99 0.28
N GLU A 141 -1.75 9.04 0.94
CA GLU A 141 -1.56 9.68 2.25
C GLU A 141 -0.69 10.93 2.06
N ASP A 142 -1.05 12.06 2.66
CA ASP A 142 -0.23 13.26 2.69
C ASP A 142 1.01 13.02 3.55
N ILE A 143 2.17 13.06 2.93
CA ILE A 143 3.47 12.90 3.57
C ILE A 143 4.40 14.08 3.28
N THR A 144 3.81 15.26 3.02
CA THR A 144 4.53 16.48 2.64
C THR A 144 5.65 16.81 3.62
N ALA A 145 5.38 16.75 4.93
CA ALA A 145 6.38 17.04 5.97
C ALA A 145 7.59 16.09 5.90
N ASN A 146 7.34 14.81 5.60
CA ASN A 146 8.40 13.81 5.48
C ASN A 146 9.19 13.98 4.16
N LEU A 147 8.50 14.23 3.05
CA LEU A 147 9.16 14.47 1.76
C LEU A 147 10.03 15.74 1.77
N ARG A 148 9.63 16.78 2.49
CA ARG A 148 10.47 17.99 2.69
C ARG A 148 11.83 17.69 3.32
N THR A 149 11.96 16.59 4.07
CA THR A 149 13.24 16.20 4.68
C THR A 149 14.22 15.59 3.68
N ILE A 150 13.74 15.14 2.53
CA ILE A 150 14.58 14.57 1.46
C ILE A 150 15.24 15.72 0.71
N ARG A 151 16.56 15.83 0.83
CA ARG A 151 17.32 16.98 0.35
C ARG A 151 17.33 17.13 -1.16
N SER A 152 17.24 16.01 -1.91
CA SER A 152 17.14 15.99 -3.38
C SER A 152 15.77 16.42 -3.92
N ILE A 153 14.77 16.65 -3.05
CA ILE A 153 13.50 17.28 -3.44
C ILE A 153 13.66 18.79 -3.35
N PRO A 154 13.62 19.54 -4.48
CA PRO A 154 13.68 20.99 -4.45
C PRO A 154 12.43 21.56 -3.76
N LEU A 155 12.60 22.48 -2.82
CA LEU A 155 11.46 23.17 -2.17
C LEU A 155 10.90 24.29 -3.05
N THR A 156 11.74 24.81 -3.96
CA THR A 156 11.37 25.78 -4.99
C THR A 156 12.01 25.43 -6.31
N LEU A 157 11.29 25.74 -7.39
CA LEU A 157 11.73 25.56 -8.77
C LEU A 157 11.95 26.94 -9.40
N ASN A 158 13.02 27.10 -10.18
CA ASN A 158 13.24 28.31 -10.96
C ASN A 158 12.52 28.20 -12.32
N ASP A 159 12.00 29.33 -12.82
CA ASP A 159 11.25 29.39 -14.09
C ASP A 159 10.14 28.33 -14.21
N ALA A 160 9.50 28.04 -13.10
CA ALA A 160 8.48 27.01 -13.00
C ALA A 160 7.17 27.43 -13.67
N PRO A 161 6.41 26.45 -14.21
CA PRO A 161 5.05 26.68 -14.66
C PRO A 161 4.11 26.97 -13.48
N GLU A 162 2.89 27.44 -13.77
CA GLU A 162 1.88 27.71 -12.74
C GLU A 162 1.60 26.50 -11.85
N LEU A 163 1.49 25.33 -12.47
CA LEU A 163 1.31 24.04 -11.81
C LEU A 163 2.20 22.99 -12.45
N ILE A 164 2.92 22.23 -11.64
CA ILE A 164 3.59 21.00 -12.07
C ILE A 164 3.43 19.91 -11.01
N GLU A 165 3.00 18.73 -11.45
CA GLU A 165 2.95 17.52 -10.64
C GLU A 165 3.88 16.47 -11.25
N VAL A 166 4.82 15.96 -10.47
CA VAL A 166 5.77 14.94 -10.90
C VAL A 166 5.65 13.70 -10.03
N ARG A 167 5.86 12.55 -10.64
CA ARG A 167 5.92 11.27 -9.94
C ARG A 167 7.38 10.84 -9.80
N GLY A 168 7.76 10.47 -8.58
CA GLY A 168 9.07 9.94 -8.27
C GLY A 168 9.00 8.63 -7.48
N GLU A 169 10.15 7.97 -7.39
CA GLU A 169 10.35 6.81 -6.52
C GLU A 169 11.33 7.20 -5.43
N VAL A 170 10.85 7.24 -4.18
CA VAL A 170 11.71 7.44 -3.01
C VAL A 170 12.32 6.11 -2.63
N TYR A 171 13.62 6.10 -2.46
CA TYR A 171 14.39 4.91 -2.12
C TYR A 171 15.36 5.17 -0.97
N MET A 172 15.87 4.12 -0.37
CA MET A 172 16.96 4.20 0.59
C MET A 172 18.26 3.75 -0.09
N PRO A 173 19.26 4.63 -0.20
CA PRO A 173 20.59 4.24 -0.70
C PRO A 173 21.18 3.08 0.10
N ARG A 174 21.91 2.16 -0.56
CA ARG A 174 22.51 0.99 0.12
C ARG A 174 23.39 1.36 1.31
N LYS A 175 24.13 2.47 1.22
CA LYS A 175 24.94 3.01 2.33
C LYS A 175 24.06 3.42 3.52
N SER A 176 22.94 4.11 3.26
CA SER A 176 21.99 4.52 4.31
C SER A 176 21.31 3.31 4.95
N PHE A 177 20.97 2.29 4.15
CA PHE A 177 20.38 1.05 4.64
C PHE A 177 21.34 0.28 5.56
N ALA A 178 22.62 0.15 5.18
CA ALA A 178 23.64 -0.49 6.01
C ALA A 178 23.80 0.22 7.36
N ALA A 179 23.88 1.56 7.34
CA ALA A 179 23.99 2.36 8.56
C ALA A 179 22.74 2.23 9.47
N LEU A 180 21.53 2.13 8.87
CA LEU A 180 20.29 1.88 9.60
C LEU A 180 20.31 0.50 10.28
N CYS A 181 20.75 -0.54 9.58
CA CYS A 181 20.85 -1.88 10.14
C CYS A 181 21.82 -1.93 11.32
N GLU A 182 23.00 -1.32 11.20
CA GLU A 182 24.00 -1.22 12.29
C GLU A 182 23.44 -0.48 13.52
N GLU A 183 22.67 0.61 13.30
CA GLU A 183 22.02 1.34 14.38
C GLU A 183 20.98 0.48 15.09
N GLN A 184 20.11 -0.21 14.35
CA GLN A 184 19.04 -1.05 14.92
C GLN A 184 19.59 -2.28 15.63
N GLU A 185 20.66 -2.90 15.13
CA GLU A 185 21.36 -3.96 15.85
C GLU A 185 21.89 -3.46 17.19
N ARG A 186 22.49 -2.26 17.23
CA ARG A 186 23.04 -1.65 18.45
C ARG A 186 21.95 -1.29 19.45
N THR A 187 20.74 -0.87 18.99
CA THR A 187 19.61 -0.49 19.85
C THR A 187 18.68 -1.65 20.19
N GLY A 188 18.86 -2.81 19.56
CA GLY A 188 18.00 -3.99 19.75
C GLY A 188 16.63 -3.86 19.07
N GLU A 189 16.51 -2.98 18.08
CA GLU A 189 15.31 -2.80 17.27
C GLU A 189 15.24 -3.84 16.13
N PRO A 190 14.02 -4.21 15.65
CA PRO A 190 13.87 -5.14 14.54
C PRO A 190 14.49 -4.60 13.24
N LEU A 191 15.32 -5.42 12.59
CA LEU A 191 15.94 -5.06 11.32
C LEU A 191 14.91 -4.94 10.20
N PRO A 192 15.02 -3.95 9.31
CA PRO A 192 14.18 -3.83 8.15
C PRO A 192 14.53 -4.93 7.12
N LYS A 193 13.50 -5.46 6.43
CA LYS A 193 13.68 -6.60 5.54
C LYS A 193 14.51 -6.30 4.28
N ASN A 194 14.40 -5.09 3.76
CA ASN A 194 15.15 -4.62 2.58
C ASN A 194 15.10 -3.07 2.51
N PRO A 195 15.90 -2.42 1.62
CA PRO A 195 15.91 -0.97 1.45
C PRO A 195 14.55 -0.36 1.11
N ARG A 196 13.73 -1.03 0.30
CA ARG A 196 12.37 -0.58 -0.05
C ARG A 196 11.47 -0.50 1.18
N ASN A 197 11.42 -1.56 2.00
CA ASN A 197 10.62 -1.57 3.22
C ASN A 197 11.11 -0.53 4.23
N ALA A 198 12.43 -0.34 4.31
CA ALA A 198 13.04 0.70 5.15
C ALA A 198 12.65 2.10 4.67
N ALA A 199 12.67 2.38 3.36
CA ALA A 199 12.22 3.65 2.79
C ALA A 199 10.73 3.89 3.06
N ALA A 200 9.86 2.91 2.78
CA ALA A 200 8.43 3.00 3.01
C ALA A 200 8.08 3.24 4.49
N GLY A 201 8.74 2.52 5.41
CA GLY A 201 8.57 2.70 6.85
C GLY A 201 9.08 4.07 7.33
N SER A 202 10.16 4.57 6.75
CA SER A 202 10.71 5.88 7.07
C SER A 202 9.84 7.03 6.60
N LEU A 203 9.24 6.94 5.40
CA LEU A 203 8.32 7.96 4.87
C LEU A 203 6.99 8.03 5.61
N ARG A 204 6.61 7.00 6.35
CA ARG A 204 5.37 6.94 7.13
C ARG A 204 5.60 7.16 8.64
N GLN A 205 6.73 7.77 9.02
CA GLN A 205 6.98 8.21 10.38
C GLN A 205 6.11 9.43 10.72
N LYS A 206 5.53 9.42 11.91
CA LYS A 206 4.72 10.54 12.40
C LYS A 206 5.56 11.78 12.75
N ASP A 207 6.82 11.55 13.07
CA ASP A 207 7.83 12.57 13.32
C ASP A 207 8.78 12.64 12.12
N SER A 208 8.76 13.77 11.39
CA SER A 208 9.59 13.99 10.21
C SER A 208 11.10 14.05 10.53
N SER A 209 11.48 14.31 11.79
CA SER A 209 12.89 14.26 12.21
C SER A 209 13.48 12.84 12.08
N VAL A 210 12.67 11.81 12.35
CA VAL A 210 13.06 10.41 12.13
C VAL A 210 13.27 10.15 10.63
N THR A 211 12.39 10.65 9.76
CA THR A 211 12.57 10.52 8.30
C THR A 211 13.87 11.20 7.84
N ALA A 212 14.16 12.40 8.35
CA ALA A 212 15.38 13.15 8.05
C ALA A 212 16.66 12.36 8.39
N SER A 213 16.67 11.65 9.54
CA SER A 213 17.82 10.84 9.97
C SER A 213 18.10 9.63 9.04
N ARG A 214 17.09 9.17 8.26
CA ARG A 214 17.18 7.99 7.41
C ARG A 214 17.90 8.23 6.09
N LYS A 215 18.19 9.49 5.73
CA LYS A 215 18.92 9.90 4.50
C LYS A 215 18.34 9.23 3.24
N LEU A 216 17.03 9.36 3.06
CA LEU A 216 16.32 8.91 1.86
C LEU A 216 16.68 9.77 0.65
N ASP A 217 16.44 9.23 -0.54
CA ASP A 217 16.67 9.92 -1.81
C ASP A 217 15.52 9.63 -2.78
N ILE A 218 15.43 10.37 -3.91
CA ILE A 218 14.35 10.23 -4.89
C ILE A 218 14.89 10.31 -6.31
N PHE A 219 14.25 9.55 -7.22
CA PHE A 219 14.33 9.78 -8.66
C PHE A 219 12.95 10.10 -9.22
N CYS A 220 12.81 11.21 -9.93
CA CYS A 220 11.60 11.56 -10.66
C CYS A 220 11.63 10.91 -12.04
N PHE A 221 10.53 10.23 -12.41
CA PHE A 221 10.46 9.41 -13.63
C PHE A 221 9.23 9.67 -14.49
N ASN A 222 8.30 10.54 -14.05
CA ASN A 222 7.12 10.86 -14.84
C ASN A 222 6.57 12.24 -14.49
N LEU A 223 6.25 13.00 -15.53
CA LEU A 223 5.46 14.22 -15.43
C LEU A 223 3.97 13.82 -15.45
N GLN A 224 3.25 14.09 -14.36
CA GLN A 224 1.84 13.75 -14.22
C GLN A 224 0.92 14.84 -14.79
N GLN A 225 1.23 16.10 -14.45
CA GLN A 225 0.45 17.26 -14.86
C GLN A 225 1.34 18.50 -14.98
N ILE A 226 1.02 19.37 -15.94
CA ILE A 226 1.69 20.66 -16.13
C ILE A 226 0.71 21.68 -16.71
N ARG A 227 0.79 22.94 -16.27
CA ARG A 227 0.08 24.08 -16.86
C ARG A 227 1.09 25.11 -17.34
N GLY A 228 0.83 25.70 -18.51
CA GLY A 228 1.64 26.78 -19.07
C GLY A 228 2.80 26.31 -19.94
N LYS A 229 2.95 25.01 -20.19
CA LYS A 229 3.95 24.45 -21.13
C LYS A 229 3.42 23.21 -21.83
N GLU A 230 3.66 23.11 -23.13
CA GLU A 230 3.37 21.92 -23.92
C GLU A 230 4.64 21.11 -24.12
N LEU A 231 4.57 19.82 -23.85
CA LEU A 231 5.61 18.83 -24.08
C LEU A 231 5.02 17.69 -24.89
N THR A 232 5.74 17.19 -25.87
CA THR A 232 5.24 16.20 -26.84
C THR A 232 5.75 14.80 -26.57
N THR A 233 6.90 14.67 -25.87
CA THR A 233 7.51 13.38 -25.60
C THR A 233 7.91 13.23 -24.13
N HIS A 234 8.04 11.99 -23.70
CA HIS A 234 8.46 11.65 -22.35
C HIS A 234 9.93 12.08 -22.09
N SER A 235 10.83 11.87 -23.05
CA SER A 235 12.21 12.31 -22.95
C SER A 235 12.31 13.83 -22.73
N GLN A 236 11.55 14.63 -23.51
CA GLN A 236 11.46 16.08 -23.28
C GLN A 236 10.94 16.41 -21.87
N SER A 237 10.01 15.63 -21.34
CA SER A 237 9.50 15.86 -19.97
C SER A 237 10.57 15.57 -18.91
N LEU A 238 11.41 14.55 -19.11
CA LEU A 238 12.55 14.26 -18.22
C LEU A 238 13.59 15.37 -18.27
N GLU A 239 13.99 15.81 -19.47
CA GLU A 239 14.92 16.93 -19.66
C GLU A 239 14.40 18.22 -19.03
N TYR A 240 13.10 18.50 -19.20
CA TYR A 240 12.48 19.67 -18.60
C TYR A 240 12.46 19.58 -17.07
N MET A 241 12.06 18.43 -16.50
CA MET A 241 12.13 18.23 -15.05
C MET A 241 13.55 18.42 -14.52
N GLN A 242 14.56 17.91 -15.22
CA GLN A 242 15.97 18.11 -14.86
C GLN A 242 16.34 19.58 -14.89
N SER A 243 15.90 20.36 -15.89
CA SER A 243 16.17 21.80 -15.97
C SER A 243 15.54 22.60 -14.83
N LEU A 244 14.45 22.10 -14.23
CA LEU A 244 13.81 22.66 -13.05
C LEU A 244 14.50 22.27 -11.72
N GLY A 245 15.51 21.40 -11.75
CA GLY A 245 16.24 20.94 -10.57
C GLY A 245 15.73 19.62 -9.96
N PHE A 246 14.85 18.90 -10.63
CA PHE A 246 14.49 17.55 -10.19
C PHE A 246 15.61 16.56 -10.50
N ARG A 247 15.87 15.66 -9.58
CA ARG A 247 16.72 14.50 -9.82
C ARG A 247 15.93 13.47 -10.62
N ILE A 248 16.21 13.37 -11.91
CA ILE A 248 15.50 12.45 -12.80
C ILE A 248 16.08 11.04 -12.74
N ILE A 249 15.31 10.07 -13.24
CA ILE A 249 15.77 8.68 -13.38
C ILE A 249 17.08 8.62 -14.14
N PRO A 250 18.13 7.98 -13.58
CA PRO A 250 19.44 7.92 -14.25
C PRO A 250 19.43 6.94 -15.43
N ASP A 251 20.36 7.12 -16.33
CA ASP A 251 20.66 6.16 -17.41
C ASP A 251 19.44 5.74 -18.26
N TYR A 252 18.44 6.60 -18.42
CA TYR A 252 17.40 6.34 -19.40
C TYR A 252 17.94 6.50 -20.84
N ARG A 253 17.38 5.72 -21.76
CA ARG A 253 17.77 5.80 -23.18
C ARG A 253 16.53 5.81 -24.06
N VAL A 254 16.56 6.62 -25.12
CA VAL A 254 15.59 6.55 -26.21
C VAL A 254 16.06 5.49 -27.20
N CYS A 255 15.18 4.55 -27.55
CA CYS A 255 15.42 3.44 -28.46
C CYS A 255 14.37 3.48 -29.58
N HIS A 256 14.74 3.04 -30.79
CA HIS A 256 13.90 3.09 -32.00
C HIS A 256 13.52 1.69 -32.51
N THR A 257 14.21 0.67 -32.07
CA THR A 257 13.98 -0.71 -32.51
C THR A 257 13.78 -1.64 -31.32
N ALA A 258 13.11 -2.78 -31.57
CA ALA A 258 12.92 -3.80 -30.55
C ALA A 258 14.27 -4.38 -30.06
N ASP A 259 15.26 -4.48 -30.92
CA ASP A 259 16.58 -4.99 -30.56
C ASP A 259 17.33 -4.01 -29.65
N GLU A 260 17.29 -2.71 -29.93
CA GLU A 260 17.85 -1.69 -29.05
C GLU A 260 17.19 -1.69 -27.66
N VAL A 261 15.87 -1.87 -27.59
CA VAL A 261 15.13 -1.96 -26.32
C VAL A 261 15.59 -3.19 -25.52
N VAL A 262 15.65 -4.37 -26.15
CA VAL A 262 16.07 -5.61 -25.48
C VAL A 262 17.53 -5.51 -25.02
N GLU A 263 18.42 -4.97 -25.85
CA GLU A 263 19.83 -4.76 -25.48
C GLU A 263 19.95 -3.82 -24.29
N ARG A 264 19.18 -2.72 -24.31
CA ARG A 264 19.19 -1.76 -23.17
C ARG A 264 18.69 -2.40 -21.88
N ILE A 265 17.67 -3.24 -21.95
CA ILE A 265 17.18 -4.02 -20.78
C ILE A 265 18.30 -4.91 -20.23
N ARG A 266 19.07 -5.60 -21.10
CA ARG A 266 20.21 -6.43 -20.67
C ARG A 266 21.30 -5.60 -19.98
N GLU A 267 21.70 -4.47 -20.58
CA GLU A 267 22.70 -3.55 -20.01
C GLU A 267 22.29 -3.09 -18.60
N ILE A 268 21.01 -2.70 -18.38
CA ILE A 268 20.50 -2.30 -17.07
C ILE A 268 20.61 -3.48 -16.09
N GLY A 269 20.32 -4.72 -16.53
CA GLY A 269 20.47 -5.92 -15.73
C GLY A 269 21.90 -6.18 -15.26
N GLU A 270 22.87 -5.95 -16.13
CA GLU A 270 24.31 -6.09 -15.82
C GLU A 270 24.77 -5.02 -14.83
N MET A 271 24.30 -3.79 -14.98
CA MET A 271 24.64 -2.66 -14.09
C MET A 271 24.07 -2.83 -12.67
N ARG A 272 23.01 -3.62 -12.47
CA ARG A 272 22.24 -3.77 -11.23
C ARG A 272 23.11 -3.94 -9.98
N ARG A 273 24.17 -4.74 -10.07
CA ARG A 273 25.05 -5.04 -8.92
C ARG A 273 25.93 -3.87 -8.51
N GLY A 274 26.29 -3.00 -9.44
CA GLY A 274 27.16 -1.84 -9.23
C GLY A 274 26.45 -0.57 -8.78
N LEU A 275 25.11 -0.53 -8.85
CA LEU A 275 24.34 0.67 -8.49
C LEU A 275 24.34 0.89 -6.97
N PRO A 276 24.37 2.16 -6.50
CA PRO A 276 24.28 2.49 -5.08
C PRO A 276 22.86 2.35 -4.51
N PHE A 277 21.89 1.96 -5.33
CA PHE A 277 20.48 1.73 -5.01
C PHE A 277 19.99 0.44 -5.66
N ASP A 278 18.83 -0.04 -5.22
CA ASP A 278 18.26 -1.26 -5.76
C ASP A 278 17.29 -0.97 -6.92
N ILE A 279 17.32 -1.86 -7.93
CA ILE A 279 16.38 -1.90 -9.04
C ILE A 279 15.79 -3.30 -9.14
N ASP A 280 14.49 -3.41 -9.46
CA ASP A 280 13.77 -4.68 -9.60
C ASP A 280 13.46 -5.02 -11.07
N GLY A 281 13.83 -4.14 -12.01
CA GLY A 281 13.52 -4.32 -13.42
C GLY A 281 14.00 -3.17 -14.30
N ALA A 282 13.42 -3.12 -15.50
CA ALA A 282 13.49 -2.00 -16.42
C ALA A 282 12.07 -1.61 -16.86
N VAL A 283 11.84 -0.33 -17.14
CA VAL A 283 10.56 0.17 -17.63
C VAL A 283 10.71 0.59 -19.08
N VAL A 284 9.83 0.08 -19.93
CA VAL A 284 9.74 0.47 -21.35
C VAL A 284 8.48 1.27 -21.54
N LYS A 285 8.61 2.47 -22.11
CA LYS A 285 7.47 3.38 -22.36
C LYS A 285 7.49 3.87 -23.81
N VAL A 286 6.33 3.98 -24.44
CA VAL A 286 6.20 4.75 -25.71
C VAL A 286 6.56 6.20 -25.45
N ASN A 287 7.44 6.80 -26.26
CA ASN A 287 7.96 8.14 -26.00
C ASN A 287 6.92 9.25 -26.27
N SER A 288 6.13 9.14 -27.34
CA SER A 288 5.12 10.13 -27.77
C SER A 288 3.92 10.20 -26.85
N PHE A 289 3.60 11.36 -26.29
CA PHE A 289 2.40 11.58 -25.47
C PHE A 289 1.10 11.49 -26.28
N ALA A 290 1.10 11.94 -27.53
CA ALA A 290 -0.07 11.81 -28.41
C ALA A 290 -0.45 10.34 -28.60
N LEU A 291 0.54 9.49 -28.93
CA LEU A 291 0.32 8.05 -29.09
C LEU A 291 -0.09 7.37 -27.77
N ARG A 292 0.43 7.79 -26.61
CA ARG A 292 -0.02 7.25 -25.33
C ARG A 292 -1.51 7.46 -25.11
N ASN A 293 -2.03 8.63 -25.50
CA ASN A 293 -3.45 8.93 -25.39
C ASN A 293 -4.30 8.07 -26.34
N GLU A 294 -3.81 7.78 -27.54
CA GLU A 294 -4.48 6.91 -28.52
C GLU A 294 -4.47 5.44 -28.08
N ILE A 295 -3.31 4.91 -27.66
CA ILE A 295 -3.14 3.54 -27.15
C ILE A 295 -3.96 3.33 -25.89
N GLY A 296 -4.03 4.36 -25.02
CA GLY A 296 -4.85 4.41 -23.82
C GLY A 296 -4.36 3.51 -22.70
N ALA A 297 -5.28 3.26 -21.75
CA ALA A 297 -5.04 2.45 -20.55
C ALA A 297 -6.23 1.53 -20.28
N THR A 298 -5.99 0.47 -19.52
CA THR A 298 -7.03 -0.31 -18.85
C THR A 298 -7.45 0.38 -17.56
N THR A 299 -8.38 -0.19 -16.82
CA THR A 299 -8.74 0.31 -15.47
C THR A 299 -7.59 0.25 -14.46
N LYS A 300 -6.57 -0.57 -14.71
CA LYS A 300 -5.47 -0.83 -13.77
C LYS A 300 -4.10 -0.38 -14.28
N VAL A 301 -3.82 -0.56 -15.58
CA VAL A 301 -2.49 -0.35 -16.15
C VAL A 301 -2.56 0.37 -17.50
N PRO A 302 -1.55 1.22 -17.83
CA PRO A 302 -1.40 1.79 -19.17
C PRO A 302 -1.04 0.69 -20.18
N LYS A 303 -1.52 0.83 -21.43
CA LYS A 303 -1.17 -0.08 -22.52
C LYS A 303 0.10 0.34 -23.27
N TRP A 304 0.59 1.55 -23.01
CA TRP A 304 1.77 2.15 -23.65
C TRP A 304 3.07 1.98 -22.85
N ALA A 305 3.02 1.25 -21.72
CA ALA A 305 4.20 0.99 -20.90
C ALA A 305 4.14 -0.40 -20.26
N VAL A 306 5.31 -1.01 -20.09
CA VAL A 306 5.49 -2.29 -19.39
C VAL A 306 6.71 -2.23 -18.47
N ALA A 307 6.69 -3.04 -17.42
CA ALA A 307 7.81 -3.26 -16.52
C ALA A 307 8.41 -4.65 -16.78
N PHE A 308 9.61 -4.69 -17.33
CA PHE A 308 10.38 -5.93 -17.42
C PHE A 308 10.99 -6.24 -16.06
N LYS A 309 10.69 -7.42 -15.53
CA LYS A 309 11.24 -7.93 -14.27
C LYS A 309 12.38 -8.89 -14.55
N TYR A 310 13.55 -8.63 -13.95
CA TYR A 310 14.65 -9.58 -14.05
C TYR A 310 14.28 -10.90 -13.36
N PRO A 311 14.79 -12.05 -13.88
CA PRO A 311 14.62 -13.32 -13.18
C PRO A 311 15.06 -13.19 -11.73
N PRO A 312 14.27 -13.72 -10.78
CA PRO A 312 14.65 -13.70 -9.38
C PRO A 312 15.95 -14.49 -9.17
N GLU A 313 16.75 -14.03 -8.20
CA GLU A 313 17.95 -14.74 -7.81
C GLU A 313 17.60 -16.12 -7.25
N GLU A 314 18.23 -17.19 -7.79
CA GLU A 314 18.08 -18.56 -7.31
C GLU A 314 19.35 -18.99 -6.56
N LYS A 315 19.19 -19.71 -5.46
CA LYS A 315 20.29 -20.32 -4.69
C LYS A 315 19.97 -21.75 -4.34
N GLU A 316 21.02 -22.57 -4.33
CA GLU A 316 20.93 -23.93 -3.84
C GLU A 316 21.23 -23.97 -2.34
N THR A 317 20.45 -24.79 -1.63
CA THR A 317 20.61 -25.01 -0.20
C THR A 317 20.18 -26.43 0.18
N THR A 318 20.43 -26.84 1.42
CA THR A 318 20.01 -28.16 1.93
C THR A 318 18.73 -28.01 2.74
N LEU A 319 17.71 -28.80 2.42
CA LEU A 319 16.44 -28.89 3.15
C LEU A 319 16.63 -29.72 4.42
N ASN A 320 16.60 -29.09 5.59
CA ASN A 320 16.85 -29.74 6.87
C ASN A 320 15.58 -30.38 7.44
N GLU A 321 14.43 -29.68 7.30
CA GLU A 321 13.17 -30.10 7.91
C GLU A 321 11.97 -29.51 7.14
N ILE A 322 10.81 -30.14 7.27
CA ILE A 322 9.52 -29.57 6.87
C ILE A 322 8.65 -29.42 8.12
N GLU A 323 8.46 -28.20 8.56
CA GLU A 323 7.57 -27.84 9.66
C GLU A 323 6.13 -27.68 9.17
N ILE A 324 5.17 -28.08 10.00
CA ILE A 324 3.75 -27.94 9.68
C ILE A 324 3.12 -26.85 10.57
N ASN A 325 2.72 -25.75 9.95
CA ASN A 325 1.99 -24.68 10.61
C ASN A 325 0.46 -24.90 10.49
N VAL A 326 -0.26 -24.67 11.57
CA VAL A 326 -1.73 -24.77 11.61
C VAL A 326 -2.34 -23.39 11.46
N GLY A 327 -3.05 -23.17 10.36
CA GLY A 327 -3.75 -21.91 10.08
C GLY A 327 -5.07 -21.77 10.85
N ARG A 328 -5.67 -20.59 10.79
CA ARG A 328 -6.95 -20.25 11.44
C ARG A 328 -8.09 -21.21 11.09
N THR A 329 -8.14 -21.70 9.87
CA THR A 329 -9.16 -22.64 9.38
C THR A 329 -8.75 -24.11 9.54
N GLY A 330 -7.77 -24.40 10.39
CA GLY A 330 -7.22 -25.73 10.57
C GLY A 330 -6.26 -26.19 9.47
N ALA A 331 -6.05 -25.41 8.41
CA ALA A 331 -5.19 -25.77 7.30
C ALA A 331 -3.76 -26.06 7.76
N LEU A 332 -3.24 -27.23 7.43
CA LEU A 332 -1.87 -27.65 7.67
C LEU A 332 -1.00 -27.11 6.52
N THR A 333 -0.20 -26.11 6.80
CA THR A 333 0.66 -25.45 5.82
C THR A 333 2.11 -25.90 6.02
N PRO A 334 2.71 -26.66 5.10
CA PRO A 334 4.10 -27.09 5.18
C PRO A 334 5.05 -25.92 4.88
N VAL A 335 6.12 -25.82 5.66
CA VAL A 335 7.19 -24.82 5.54
C VAL A 335 8.52 -25.54 5.51
N ALA A 336 9.28 -25.35 4.44
CA ALA A 336 10.65 -25.82 4.33
C ALA A 336 11.56 -25.02 5.25
N VAL A 337 12.37 -25.71 6.05
CA VAL A 337 13.46 -25.15 6.86
C VAL A 337 14.78 -25.65 6.27
N PHE A 338 15.66 -24.72 5.89
CA PHE A 338 16.90 -25.06 5.16
C PHE A 338 18.09 -24.23 5.66
N ASP A 339 19.29 -24.62 5.27
CA ASP A 339 20.50 -23.88 5.59
C ASP A 339 20.38 -22.43 5.10
N PRO A 340 20.72 -21.44 5.95
CA PRO A 340 20.55 -20.03 5.59
C PRO A 340 21.30 -19.64 4.31
N VAL A 341 20.63 -18.98 3.38
CA VAL A 341 21.21 -18.47 2.13
C VAL A 341 20.92 -16.99 1.94
N GLN A 342 21.86 -16.29 1.31
CA GLN A 342 21.66 -14.90 0.92
C GLN A 342 20.87 -14.83 -0.38
N LEU A 343 19.68 -14.22 -0.34
CA LEU A 343 18.81 -14.02 -1.51
C LEU A 343 18.33 -12.56 -1.53
N ALA A 344 18.60 -11.86 -2.61
CA ALA A 344 18.19 -10.47 -2.82
C ALA A 344 18.45 -9.61 -1.57
N GLY A 345 19.70 -9.64 -1.06
CA GLY A 345 20.18 -8.81 0.05
C GLY A 345 19.69 -9.20 1.45
N THR A 346 18.98 -10.31 1.63
CA THR A 346 18.55 -10.80 2.94
C THR A 346 18.89 -12.27 3.13
N THR A 347 19.09 -12.67 4.39
CA THR A 347 19.27 -14.08 4.75
C THR A 347 17.91 -14.76 4.84
N VAL A 348 17.74 -15.86 4.12
CA VAL A 348 16.53 -16.67 4.10
C VAL A 348 16.86 -18.09 4.55
N SER A 349 16.05 -18.65 5.45
CA SER A 349 16.19 -20.03 5.97
C SER A 349 14.87 -20.79 5.98
N ARG A 350 13.78 -20.17 5.53
CA ARG A 350 12.44 -20.76 5.52
C ARG A 350 11.68 -20.37 4.25
N ALA A 351 10.92 -21.31 3.68
CA ALA A 351 10.07 -21.07 2.53
C ALA A 351 8.78 -21.87 2.61
N ILE A 352 7.68 -21.30 2.10
CA ILE A 352 6.39 -21.99 2.09
C ILE A 352 6.38 -23.09 1.01
N LEU A 353 5.78 -24.26 1.33
CA LEU A 353 5.58 -25.38 0.42
C LEU A 353 4.10 -25.56 0.02
N HIS A 354 3.25 -24.61 0.38
CA HIS A 354 1.82 -24.51 0.08
C HIS A 354 0.98 -25.70 0.54
N ASN A 355 1.14 -26.90 -0.05
CA ASN A 355 0.31 -28.08 0.21
C ASN A 355 1.06 -29.39 -0.15
N GLN A 356 0.40 -30.54 0.10
CA GLN A 356 0.95 -31.86 -0.22
C GLN A 356 1.18 -32.07 -1.73
N ASP A 357 0.27 -31.58 -2.57
CA ASP A 357 0.35 -31.79 -4.01
C ASP A 357 1.63 -31.15 -4.57
N MET A 358 1.95 -29.91 -4.14
CA MET A 358 3.18 -29.23 -4.54
C MET A 358 4.46 -29.96 -4.07
N ILE A 359 4.45 -30.52 -2.85
CA ILE A 359 5.57 -31.32 -2.35
C ILE A 359 5.77 -32.55 -3.24
N THR A 360 4.67 -33.21 -3.60
CA THR A 360 4.68 -34.42 -4.45
C THR A 360 5.09 -34.09 -5.88
N ASP A 361 4.51 -33.05 -6.49
CA ASP A 361 4.80 -32.64 -7.87
C ASP A 361 6.26 -32.24 -8.08
N LYS A 362 6.87 -31.61 -7.05
CA LYS A 362 8.28 -31.20 -7.06
C LYS A 362 9.22 -32.25 -6.49
N ASP A 363 8.68 -33.39 -6.03
CA ASP A 363 9.40 -34.48 -5.34
C ASP A 363 10.38 -33.96 -4.27
N ILE A 364 9.86 -33.12 -3.37
CA ILE A 364 10.67 -32.50 -2.31
C ILE A 364 10.75 -33.44 -1.10
N ARG A 365 11.99 -33.75 -0.67
CA ARG A 365 12.25 -34.65 0.44
C ARG A 365 13.20 -34.01 1.44
N VAL A 366 13.05 -34.35 2.73
CA VAL A 366 13.98 -33.87 3.77
C VAL A 366 15.39 -34.41 3.47
N GLY A 367 16.40 -33.57 3.59
CA GLY A 367 17.78 -33.83 3.26
C GLY A 367 18.20 -33.49 1.83
N ASP A 368 17.25 -33.11 0.96
CA ASP A 368 17.54 -32.78 -0.43
C ASP A 368 18.35 -31.48 -0.58
N ARG A 369 19.09 -31.43 -1.71
CA ARG A 369 19.54 -30.15 -2.26
C ARG A 369 18.39 -29.52 -3.03
N ILE A 370 17.96 -28.37 -2.59
CA ILE A 370 16.83 -27.63 -3.16
C ILE A 370 17.28 -26.29 -3.73
N VAL A 371 16.58 -25.81 -4.75
CA VAL A 371 16.71 -24.44 -5.25
C VAL A 371 15.62 -23.59 -4.61
N VAL A 372 16.02 -22.47 -4.04
CA VAL A 372 15.13 -21.48 -3.42
C VAL A 372 15.29 -20.13 -4.12
N ARG A 373 14.18 -19.39 -4.20
CA ARG A 373 14.13 -18.01 -4.71
C ARG A 373 13.12 -17.21 -3.92
N LYS A 374 13.05 -15.91 -4.18
CA LYS A 374 11.96 -15.06 -3.70
C LYS A 374 10.96 -14.79 -4.82
N ALA A 375 9.73 -15.26 -4.66
CA ALA A 375 8.63 -14.90 -5.55
C ALA A 375 8.31 -13.41 -5.40
N GLY A 376 8.31 -12.67 -6.52
CA GLY A 376 8.09 -11.23 -6.54
C GLY A 376 9.09 -10.44 -5.70
N ASP A 377 10.34 -10.93 -5.55
CA ASP A 377 11.43 -10.39 -4.73
C ASP A 377 11.12 -10.30 -3.20
N ILE A 378 10.02 -10.88 -2.75
CA ILE A 378 9.54 -10.76 -1.35
C ILE A 378 9.43 -12.12 -0.66
N ILE A 379 8.67 -13.06 -1.22
CA ILE A 379 8.26 -14.31 -0.55
C ILE A 379 9.18 -15.45 -0.94
N PRO A 380 9.93 -16.07 0.02
CA PRO A 380 10.74 -17.23 -0.27
C PRO A 380 9.88 -18.45 -0.68
N GLU A 381 10.27 -19.11 -1.76
CA GLU A 381 9.67 -20.36 -2.24
C GLU A 381 10.71 -21.37 -2.67
N VAL A 382 10.38 -22.65 -2.54
CA VAL A 382 11.18 -23.75 -3.11
C VAL A 382 10.78 -23.95 -4.57
N VAL A 383 11.75 -23.78 -5.46
CA VAL A 383 11.55 -23.93 -6.91
C VAL A 383 11.47 -25.39 -7.30
N ARG A 384 12.49 -26.17 -6.90
CA ARG A 384 12.64 -27.60 -7.24
C ARG A 384 13.65 -28.30 -6.34
N SER A 385 13.63 -29.62 -6.29
CA SER A 385 14.76 -30.41 -5.83
C SER A 385 15.82 -30.53 -6.95
N VAL A 386 17.10 -30.52 -6.57
CA VAL A 386 18.26 -30.69 -7.47
C VAL A 386 18.74 -32.14 -7.42
N SER A 387 18.85 -32.66 -6.20
CA SER A 387 19.29 -34.01 -5.93
C SER A 387 18.74 -34.49 -4.59
N HIS A 388 18.43 -35.77 -4.55
CA HIS A 388 18.01 -36.44 -3.32
C HIS A 388 19.22 -36.95 -2.55
N CYS A 389 19.13 -36.94 -1.22
CA CYS A 389 20.12 -37.57 -0.38
C CYS A 389 19.88 -39.09 -0.36
N ASP A 390 20.94 -39.86 -0.05
CA ASP A 390 20.84 -41.33 0.10
C ASP A 390 19.81 -41.68 1.18
N ASN A 391 18.86 -42.56 0.86
CA ASN A 391 17.76 -42.98 1.74
C ASN A 391 16.66 -41.93 2.01
N SER A 392 16.61 -40.81 1.29
CA SER A 392 15.47 -39.88 1.40
C SER A 392 14.18 -40.55 0.96
N VAL A 393 13.09 -40.26 1.65
CA VAL A 393 11.75 -40.80 1.30
C VAL A 393 10.82 -39.64 0.96
N PRO A 394 9.83 -39.86 0.06
CA PRO A 394 8.79 -38.87 -0.22
C PRO A 394 8.14 -38.39 1.06
N TYR A 395 8.05 -37.06 1.21
CA TYR A 395 7.44 -36.46 2.39
C TYR A 395 5.91 -36.45 2.28
N LEU A 396 5.26 -36.94 3.35
CA LEU A 396 3.82 -36.86 3.50
C LEU A 396 3.47 -36.01 4.72
N ILE A 397 2.54 -35.07 4.53
CA ILE A 397 2.00 -34.29 5.65
C ILE A 397 1.27 -35.26 6.58
N PRO A 398 1.55 -35.25 7.91
CA PRO A 398 0.89 -36.13 8.86
C PRO A 398 -0.63 -35.99 8.83
N ASN A 399 -1.34 -37.10 8.98
CA ASN A 399 -2.80 -37.14 9.12
C ASN A 399 -3.29 -36.80 10.55
N VAL A 400 -2.39 -36.26 11.38
CA VAL A 400 -2.67 -35.79 12.72
C VAL A 400 -2.18 -34.35 12.90
N CYS A 401 -2.94 -33.54 13.59
CA CYS A 401 -2.56 -32.15 13.87
C CYS A 401 -1.34 -32.12 14.82
N PRO A 402 -0.25 -31.43 14.47
CA PRO A 402 0.95 -31.37 15.31
C PRO A 402 0.73 -30.64 16.65
N VAL A 403 -0.34 -29.84 16.76
CA VAL A 403 -0.61 -29.03 17.95
C VAL A 403 -1.56 -29.72 18.93
N CYS A 404 -2.66 -30.29 18.44
CA CYS A 404 -3.67 -30.88 19.32
C CYS A 404 -3.80 -32.40 19.20
N GLY A 405 -3.07 -33.08 18.29
CA GLY A 405 -3.12 -34.52 18.09
C GLY A 405 -4.42 -35.07 17.44
N ALA A 406 -5.36 -34.22 17.10
CA ALA A 406 -6.59 -34.62 16.45
C ALA A 406 -6.33 -35.02 14.99
N GLU A 407 -7.28 -35.78 14.42
CA GLU A 407 -7.24 -36.18 13.01
C GLU A 407 -7.18 -34.96 12.08
N ALA A 408 -6.36 -35.05 11.06
CA ALA A 408 -6.25 -34.08 9.97
C ALA A 408 -6.57 -34.75 8.65
N VAL A 409 -7.55 -34.26 7.93
CA VAL A 409 -8.05 -34.86 6.70
C VAL A 409 -8.03 -33.89 5.54
N ARG A 410 -7.99 -34.42 4.33
CA ARG A 410 -8.16 -33.65 3.10
C ARG A 410 -9.62 -33.24 2.95
N ASP A 411 -9.88 -31.98 2.73
CA ASP A 411 -11.22 -31.40 2.63
C ASP A 411 -11.77 -31.59 1.20
N GLY A 412 -12.45 -32.71 0.96
CA GLY A 412 -12.98 -33.06 -0.36
C GLY A 412 -11.92 -33.10 -1.46
N ASP A 413 -12.17 -32.39 -2.56
CA ASP A 413 -11.25 -32.26 -3.70
C ASP A 413 -10.19 -31.14 -3.51
N GLU A 414 -10.18 -30.44 -2.37
CA GLU A 414 -9.18 -29.42 -2.10
C GLU A 414 -7.79 -30.02 -1.84
N ALA A 415 -6.75 -29.32 -2.27
CA ALA A 415 -5.37 -29.70 -2.01
C ALA A 415 -4.93 -29.51 -0.53
N VAL A 416 -5.84 -29.06 0.35
CA VAL A 416 -5.54 -28.65 1.72
C VAL A 416 -5.95 -29.72 2.71
N ILE A 417 -5.01 -30.12 3.58
CA ILE A 417 -5.25 -30.99 4.73
C ILE A 417 -5.60 -30.11 5.94
N ARG A 418 -6.65 -30.48 6.72
CA ARG A 418 -7.15 -29.66 7.83
C ARG A 418 -7.31 -30.46 9.10
N CYS A 419 -6.91 -29.86 10.21
CA CYS A 419 -7.25 -30.32 11.55
C CYS A 419 -8.77 -30.21 11.77
N GLN A 420 -9.40 -31.31 12.17
CA GLN A 420 -10.85 -31.37 12.42
C GLN A 420 -11.26 -30.87 13.81
N ASN A 421 -10.32 -30.62 14.71
CA ASN A 421 -10.63 -30.15 16.06
C ASN A 421 -10.89 -28.63 16.06
N ILE A 422 -12.14 -28.24 16.32
CA ILE A 422 -12.57 -26.85 16.40
C ILE A 422 -11.91 -26.11 17.60
N ASP A 423 -11.58 -26.86 18.67
CA ASP A 423 -10.95 -26.34 19.89
C ASP A 423 -9.41 -26.46 19.83
N CYS A 424 -8.84 -26.61 18.62
CA CYS A 424 -7.41 -26.66 18.46
C CYS A 424 -6.75 -25.34 18.92
N PRO A 425 -5.79 -25.37 19.86
CA PRO A 425 -5.17 -24.15 20.39
C PRO A 425 -4.56 -23.24 19.32
N ALA A 426 -4.00 -23.83 18.25
CA ALA A 426 -3.44 -23.05 17.14
C ALA A 426 -4.55 -22.34 16.33
N GLN A 427 -5.69 -22.99 16.09
CA GLN A 427 -6.81 -22.36 15.40
C GLN A 427 -7.40 -21.24 16.25
N LEU A 428 -7.50 -21.47 17.55
CA LEU A 428 -8.01 -20.48 18.50
C LEU A 428 -7.12 -19.24 18.56
N ALA A 429 -5.80 -19.42 18.70
CA ALA A 429 -4.85 -18.31 18.69
C ALA A 429 -4.99 -17.45 17.43
N ARG A 430 -4.97 -18.08 16.25
CA ARG A 430 -5.12 -17.38 14.96
C ARG A 430 -6.50 -16.74 14.76
N SER A 431 -7.56 -17.33 15.36
CA SER A 431 -8.90 -16.74 15.33
C SER A 431 -8.97 -15.46 16.17
N ILE A 432 -8.35 -15.45 17.35
CA ILE A 432 -8.26 -14.25 18.21
C ILE A 432 -7.40 -13.17 17.54
N GLU A 433 -6.27 -13.52 16.95
CA GLU A 433 -5.42 -12.57 16.20
C GLU A 433 -6.18 -11.94 15.02
N HIS A 434 -6.92 -12.76 14.26
CA HIS A 434 -7.76 -12.27 13.17
C HIS A 434 -8.85 -11.33 13.67
N PHE A 435 -9.56 -11.73 14.73
CA PHE A 435 -10.62 -10.92 15.35
C PHE A 435 -10.07 -9.55 15.81
N ALA A 436 -8.89 -9.53 16.41
CA ALA A 436 -8.24 -8.31 16.87
C ALA A 436 -7.62 -7.46 15.76
N SER A 437 -7.43 -8.00 14.55
CA SER A 437 -6.72 -7.35 13.46
C SER A 437 -7.29 -5.98 13.07
N ARG A 438 -6.44 -5.11 12.46
CA ARG A 438 -6.79 -3.75 12.06
C ARG A 438 -8.06 -3.66 11.21
N ASN A 439 -8.26 -4.62 10.32
CA ASN A 439 -9.39 -4.63 9.40
C ASN A 439 -10.65 -5.31 9.99
N ALA A 440 -10.52 -6.03 11.10
CA ALA A 440 -11.59 -6.62 11.89
C ALA A 440 -11.97 -5.68 13.06
N MET A 441 -11.91 -6.11 14.29
CA MET A 441 -12.32 -5.31 15.45
C MET A 441 -11.30 -4.24 15.87
N ASN A 442 -10.09 -4.22 15.28
CA ASN A 442 -9.01 -3.26 15.52
C ASN A 442 -8.67 -3.09 17.01
N ILE A 443 -8.34 -4.18 17.67
CA ILE A 443 -7.90 -4.17 19.06
C ILE A 443 -6.39 -3.95 19.10
N GLU A 444 -5.98 -2.70 19.26
CA GLU A 444 -4.56 -2.33 19.31
C GLU A 444 -3.93 -2.86 20.60
N GLY A 445 -2.69 -3.38 20.48
CA GLY A 445 -1.95 -3.95 21.59
C GLY A 445 -2.18 -5.46 21.81
N LEU A 446 -3.14 -6.09 21.14
CA LEU A 446 -3.38 -7.53 21.18
C LEU A 446 -2.62 -8.25 20.04
N GLY A 447 -1.30 -8.32 20.15
CA GLY A 447 -0.45 -9.05 19.20
C GLY A 447 -0.26 -10.53 19.57
N GLU A 448 0.37 -11.30 18.66
CA GLU A 448 0.59 -12.75 18.77
C GLU A 448 1.13 -13.18 20.14
N ALA A 449 2.16 -12.49 20.67
CA ALA A 449 2.77 -12.83 21.98
C ALA A 449 1.79 -12.66 23.15
N ILE A 450 0.94 -11.64 23.11
CA ILE A 450 -0.07 -11.41 24.18
C ILE A 450 -1.20 -12.43 24.06
N VAL A 451 -1.68 -12.71 22.83
CA VAL A 451 -2.69 -13.74 22.58
C VAL A 451 -2.23 -15.10 23.11
N GLN A 452 -0.98 -15.51 22.81
CA GLN A 452 -0.42 -16.76 23.28
C GLN A 452 -0.37 -16.84 24.81
N GLN A 453 0.09 -15.78 25.47
CA GLN A 453 0.13 -15.74 26.94
C GLN A 453 -1.26 -15.78 27.59
N LEU A 454 -2.26 -15.12 26.98
CA LEU A 454 -3.64 -15.18 27.48
C LEU A 454 -4.23 -16.59 27.39
N LEU A 455 -3.94 -17.31 26.30
CA LEU A 455 -4.33 -18.69 26.09
C LEU A 455 -3.61 -19.65 27.04
N ASP A 456 -2.28 -19.55 27.15
CA ASP A 456 -1.46 -20.41 28.00
C ASP A 456 -1.83 -20.31 29.49
N LYS A 457 -2.24 -19.11 29.93
CA LYS A 457 -2.71 -18.88 31.30
C LYS A 457 -4.21 -19.19 31.48
N GLY A 458 -4.92 -19.56 30.42
CA GLY A 458 -6.34 -19.88 30.44
C GLY A 458 -7.27 -18.71 30.71
N PHE A 459 -6.77 -17.46 30.51
CA PHE A 459 -7.59 -16.25 30.67
C PHE A 459 -8.59 -16.04 29.54
N VAL A 460 -8.28 -16.57 28.35
CA VAL A 460 -9.12 -16.47 27.15
C VAL A 460 -9.23 -17.85 26.52
N ARG A 461 -10.46 -18.26 26.14
CA ARG A 461 -10.79 -19.52 25.46
C ARG A 461 -11.52 -19.28 24.14
N ASN A 462 -12.06 -18.08 23.95
CA ASN A 462 -12.69 -17.63 22.69
C ASN A 462 -12.68 -16.10 22.65
N VAL A 463 -13.07 -15.52 21.53
CA VAL A 463 -13.01 -14.06 21.32
C VAL A 463 -13.95 -13.26 22.23
N ALA A 464 -15.03 -13.86 22.77
CA ALA A 464 -15.93 -13.17 23.70
C ALA A 464 -15.29 -12.96 25.08
N ASP A 465 -14.37 -13.86 25.49
CA ASP A 465 -13.64 -13.73 26.75
C ASP A 465 -12.74 -12.48 26.79
N LEU A 466 -12.37 -11.94 25.62
CA LEU A 466 -11.62 -10.68 25.55
C LEU A 466 -12.36 -9.52 26.23
N TYR A 467 -13.68 -9.51 26.15
CA TYR A 467 -14.53 -8.47 26.74
C TYR A 467 -14.83 -8.67 28.24
N GLU A 468 -14.33 -9.77 28.83
CA GLU A 468 -14.37 -10.08 30.26
C GLU A 468 -13.05 -9.77 30.98
N LEU A 469 -12.00 -9.42 30.21
CA LEU A 469 -10.68 -9.12 30.78
C LEU A 469 -10.71 -7.81 31.58
N ASP A 470 -10.00 -7.82 32.71
CA ASP A 470 -9.74 -6.64 33.50
C ASP A 470 -8.24 -6.22 33.42
N VAL A 471 -7.94 -5.02 33.91
CA VAL A 471 -6.57 -4.46 33.90
C VAL A 471 -5.60 -5.35 34.69
N GLN A 472 -6.05 -5.99 35.80
CA GLN A 472 -5.18 -6.81 36.65
C GLN A 472 -4.77 -8.09 35.93
N THR A 473 -5.70 -8.72 35.22
CA THR A 473 -5.44 -9.91 34.41
C THR A 473 -4.51 -9.59 33.24
N VAL A 474 -4.77 -8.49 32.53
CA VAL A 474 -3.96 -8.07 31.38
C VAL A 474 -2.56 -7.65 31.77
N MET A 475 -2.37 -7.05 32.96
CA MET A 475 -1.03 -6.73 33.48
C MET A 475 -0.12 -7.97 33.60
N GLN A 476 -0.67 -9.15 33.89
CA GLN A 476 0.11 -10.38 34.03
C GLN A 476 0.72 -10.87 32.71
N VAL A 477 0.23 -10.34 31.57
CA VAL A 477 0.72 -10.69 30.22
C VAL A 477 1.42 -9.52 29.52
N THR A 478 1.08 -8.28 29.84
CA THR A 478 1.70 -7.09 29.24
C THR A 478 2.90 -6.56 30.01
N GLY A 479 3.07 -6.97 31.27
CA GLY A 479 4.18 -6.56 32.13
C GLY A 479 4.15 -5.11 32.60
N GLY A 480 3.10 -4.32 32.25
CA GLY A 480 3.01 -2.91 32.64
C GLY A 480 1.57 -2.39 32.71
N VAL A 481 1.30 -1.53 33.72
CA VAL A 481 -0.04 -0.95 33.96
C VAL A 481 -0.55 -0.19 32.75
N LYS A 482 0.26 0.71 32.18
CA LYS A 482 -0.14 1.57 31.05
C LYS A 482 -0.46 0.75 29.79
N SER A 483 0.28 -0.31 29.53
CA SER A 483 0.02 -1.22 28.40
C SER A 483 -1.29 -1.99 28.61
N ALA A 484 -1.57 -2.41 29.85
CA ALA A 484 -2.81 -3.09 30.20
C ALA A 484 -4.03 -2.16 30.06
N GLU A 485 -3.95 -0.95 30.57
CA GLU A 485 -4.98 0.07 30.45
C GLU A 485 -5.28 0.41 28.98
N ASN A 486 -4.25 0.57 28.16
CA ASN A 486 -4.39 0.84 26.72
C ASN A 486 -5.09 -0.33 25.99
N LEU A 487 -4.73 -1.57 26.32
CA LEU A 487 -5.35 -2.75 25.71
C LEU A 487 -6.82 -2.86 26.11
N ILE A 488 -7.18 -2.69 27.39
CA ILE A 488 -8.57 -2.67 27.85
C ILE A 488 -9.36 -1.55 27.18
N ALA A 489 -8.81 -0.33 27.08
CA ALA A 489 -9.45 0.78 26.38
C ALA A 489 -9.69 0.47 24.89
N SER A 490 -8.75 -0.24 24.24
CA SER A 490 -8.90 -0.67 22.85
C SER A 490 -9.97 -1.74 22.69
N ILE A 491 -10.08 -2.70 23.61
CA ILE A 491 -11.16 -3.69 23.65
C ILE A 491 -12.52 -3.00 23.82
N GLU A 492 -12.65 -2.06 24.76
CA GLU A 492 -13.89 -1.30 24.95
C GLU A 492 -14.28 -0.47 23.72
N LYS A 493 -13.30 0.17 23.08
CA LYS A 493 -13.50 0.91 21.83
C LYS A 493 -14.01 0.02 20.69
N SER A 494 -13.56 -1.23 20.64
CA SER A 494 -13.93 -2.17 19.58
C SER A 494 -15.42 -2.54 19.59
N LYS A 495 -16.13 -2.43 20.73
CA LYS A 495 -17.57 -2.66 20.85
C LYS A 495 -18.40 -1.78 19.90
N LYS A 496 -17.89 -0.61 19.52
CA LYS A 496 -18.52 0.35 18.60
C LYS A 496 -18.16 0.13 17.13
N ALA A 497 -17.37 -0.92 16.81
CA ALA A 497 -17.03 -1.24 15.43
C ALA A 497 -18.30 -1.57 14.61
N GLY A 498 -18.27 -1.31 13.30
CA GLY A 498 -19.40 -1.63 12.41
C GLY A 498 -19.69 -3.13 12.35
N LEU A 499 -20.94 -3.48 12.08
CA LEU A 499 -21.37 -4.89 11.94
C LEU A 499 -20.57 -5.61 10.83
N ASP A 500 -20.25 -4.93 9.74
CA ASP A 500 -19.42 -5.45 8.66
C ASP A 500 -18.04 -5.93 9.14
N ARG A 501 -17.44 -5.19 10.07
CA ARG A 501 -16.18 -5.54 10.70
C ARG A 501 -16.32 -6.75 11.62
N LEU A 502 -17.42 -6.83 12.37
CA LEU A 502 -17.73 -7.99 13.20
C LEU A 502 -17.95 -9.25 12.35
N VAL A 503 -18.74 -9.16 11.27
CA VAL A 503 -18.98 -10.30 10.36
C VAL A 503 -17.65 -10.78 9.75
N PHE A 504 -16.78 -9.86 9.33
CA PHE A 504 -15.44 -10.21 8.87
C PHE A 504 -14.59 -10.83 9.99
N ALA A 505 -14.66 -10.28 11.22
CA ALA A 505 -13.91 -10.75 12.38
C ALA A 505 -14.29 -12.18 12.82
N LEU A 506 -15.56 -12.59 12.63
CA LEU A 506 -16.01 -13.95 12.88
C LEU A 506 -15.36 -14.99 11.96
N GLY A 507 -14.70 -14.55 10.89
CA GLY A 507 -13.82 -15.38 10.07
C GLY A 507 -14.51 -16.49 9.29
N ILE A 508 -15.74 -16.27 8.83
CA ILE A 508 -16.47 -17.21 7.99
C ILE A 508 -15.71 -17.48 6.71
N ARG A 509 -15.58 -18.75 6.33
CA ARG A 509 -14.82 -19.15 5.15
C ARG A 509 -15.40 -18.54 3.87
N GLY A 510 -14.54 -17.99 3.03
CA GLY A 510 -14.95 -17.32 1.79
C GLY A 510 -15.49 -15.90 1.97
N ILE A 511 -15.72 -15.45 3.21
CA ILE A 511 -16.25 -14.12 3.51
C ILE A 511 -15.09 -13.19 3.87
N GLY A 512 -14.65 -12.40 2.88
CA GLY A 512 -13.69 -11.29 3.05
C GLY A 512 -14.41 -9.99 3.44
N GLN A 513 -13.64 -8.91 3.62
CA GLN A 513 -14.17 -7.59 4.00
C GLN A 513 -15.30 -7.11 3.08
N ARG A 514 -15.12 -7.19 1.75
CA ARG A 514 -16.15 -6.75 0.80
C ARG A 514 -17.42 -7.57 0.89
N ALA A 515 -17.32 -8.89 1.04
CA ALA A 515 -18.46 -9.77 1.20
C ALA A 515 -19.20 -9.48 2.53
N ALA A 516 -18.48 -9.21 3.61
CA ALA A 516 -19.07 -8.83 4.89
C ALA A 516 -19.88 -7.53 4.78
N VAL A 517 -19.35 -6.51 4.07
CA VAL A 517 -20.09 -5.27 3.81
C VAL A 517 -21.38 -5.56 3.04
N LEU A 518 -21.32 -6.32 1.94
CA LEU A 518 -22.50 -6.65 1.12
C LEU A 518 -23.57 -7.43 1.90
N LEU A 519 -23.16 -8.38 2.78
CA LEU A 519 -24.07 -9.07 3.67
C LEU A 519 -24.77 -8.08 4.62
N CYS A 520 -24.01 -7.17 5.23
CA CYS A 520 -24.57 -6.18 6.15
C CYS A 520 -25.46 -5.15 5.45
N GLU A 521 -25.12 -4.72 4.25
CA GLU A 521 -25.98 -3.86 3.41
C GLU A 521 -27.31 -4.52 3.09
N LYS A 522 -27.30 -5.84 2.83
CA LYS A 522 -28.51 -6.60 2.49
C LYS A 522 -29.42 -6.86 3.68
N PHE A 523 -28.83 -7.27 4.83
CA PHE A 523 -29.61 -7.79 5.97
C PHE A 523 -29.73 -6.80 7.14
N GLY A 524 -28.87 -5.79 7.25
CA GLY A 524 -28.97 -4.71 8.23
C GLY A 524 -28.64 -5.07 9.68
N SER A 525 -28.71 -6.34 10.07
CA SER A 525 -28.43 -6.79 11.45
C SER A 525 -27.85 -8.21 11.50
N MET A 526 -27.14 -8.51 12.58
CA MET A 526 -26.60 -9.85 12.83
C MET A 526 -27.73 -10.89 12.93
N GLU A 527 -28.83 -10.55 13.56
CA GLU A 527 -30.01 -11.45 13.69
C GLU A 527 -30.59 -11.80 12.32
N ALA A 528 -30.73 -10.83 11.42
CA ALA A 528 -31.19 -11.08 10.05
C ALA A 528 -30.20 -11.94 9.25
N ILE A 529 -28.89 -11.74 9.42
CA ILE A 529 -27.86 -12.60 8.80
C ILE A 529 -27.96 -14.04 9.32
N MET A 530 -28.15 -14.23 10.63
CA MET A 530 -28.32 -15.57 11.25
C MET A 530 -29.54 -16.31 10.76
N GLN A 531 -30.61 -15.60 10.36
CA GLN A 531 -31.87 -16.18 9.88
C GLN A 531 -31.94 -16.30 8.36
N ALA A 532 -31.00 -15.71 7.64
CA ALA A 532 -30.98 -15.67 6.18
C ALA A 532 -30.85 -17.07 5.57
N LEU A 533 -31.65 -17.35 4.55
CA LEU A 533 -31.59 -18.62 3.81
C LEU A 533 -30.55 -18.54 2.70
N PRO A 534 -29.95 -19.69 2.26
CA PRO A 534 -28.95 -19.70 1.18
C PRO A 534 -29.43 -19.00 -0.09
N LEU A 535 -30.70 -19.17 -0.48
CA LEU A 535 -31.26 -18.51 -1.66
C LEU A 535 -31.30 -16.98 -1.55
N GLU A 536 -31.52 -16.45 -0.35
CA GLU A 536 -31.54 -15.00 -0.10
C GLU A 536 -30.13 -14.43 -0.15
N ILE A 537 -29.14 -15.18 0.34
CA ILE A 537 -27.72 -14.82 0.30
C ILE A 537 -27.20 -14.86 -1.14
N CYS A 538 -27.58 -15.85 -1.95
CA CYS A 538 -27.23 -15.93 -3.38
C CYS A 538 -27.77 -14.76 -4.21
N CYS A 539 -28.81 -14.04 -3.74
CA CYS A 539 -29.30 -12.83 -4.39
C CYS A 539 -28.36 -11.61 -4.26
N ILE A 540 -27.29 -11.72 -3.47
CA ILE A 540 -26.28 -10.67 -3.32
C ILE A 540 -25.30 -10.78 -4.50
N ASP A 541 -25.05 -9.66 -5.19
CA ASP A 541 -24.12 -9.63 -6.31
C ASP A 541 -22.70 -10.09 -5.89
N GLY A 542 -22.18 -11.09 -6.58
CA GLY A 542 -20.90 -11.71 -6.28
C GLY A 542 -20.94 -12.88 -5.28
N PHE A 543 -22.12 -13.26 -4.77
CA PHE A 543 -22.27 -14.48 -3.95
C PHE A 543 -22.76 -15.65 -4.82
N GLY A 544 -22.01 -16.76 -4.80
CA GLY A 544 -22.42 -18.04 -5.36
C GLY A 544 -22.86 -19.01 -4.27
N ASP A 545 -23.35 -20.20 -4.68
CA ASP A 545 -23.87 -21.24 -3.78
C ASP A 545 -22.88 -21.60 -2.67
N ILE A 546 -21.58 -21.73 -2.99
CA ILE A 546 -20.52 -22.08 -2.01
C ILE A 546 -20.41 -21.04 -0.89
N MET A 547 -20.48 -19.75 -1.23
CA MET A 547 -20.41 -18.68 -0.22
C MET A 547 -21.69 -18.58 0.60
N ALA A 548 -22.84 -18.77 -0.03
CA ALA A 548 -24.13 -18.75 0.63
C ALA A 548 -24.26 -19.89 1.64
N ASP A 549 -23.89 -21.10 1.24
CA ASP A 549 -23.86 -22.27 2.10
C ASP A 549 -22.86 -22.09 3.26
N ALA A 550 -21.70 -21.52 3.00
CA ALA A 550 -20.70 -21.25 4.04
C ALA A 550 -21.22 -20.28 5.10
N VAL A 551 -21.92 -19.20 4.70
CA VAL A 551 -22.56 -18.27 5.65
C VAL A 551 -23.67 -18.97 6.43
N TYR A 552 -24.59 -19.63 5.74
CA TYR A 552 -25.73 -20.32 6.37
C TYR A 552 -25.24 -21.35 7.38
N ASN A 553 -24.37 -22.27 6.97
CA ASN A 553 -23.87 -23.33 7.85
C ASN A 553 -23.12 -22.74 9.05
N ALA A 554 -22.27 -21.71 8.83
CA ALA A 554 -21.59 -21.05 9.94
C ALA A 554 -22.56 -20.42 10.95
N MET A 555 -23.68 -19.84 10.50
CA MET A 555 -24.66 -19.20 11.36
C MET A 555 -25.60 -20.22 12.07
N GLN A 556 -25.64 -21.48 11.64
CA GLN A 556 -26.38 -22.56 12.29
C GLN A 556 -25.53 -23.35 13.31
N GLU A 557 -24.21 -23.12 13.39
CA GLU A 557 -23.36 -23.80 14.36
C GLU A 557 -23.68 -23.37 15.80
N PRO A 558 -24.06 -24.30 16.71
CA PRO A 558 -24.46 -23.95 18.08
C PRO A 558 -23.41 -23.14 18.83
N HIS A 559 -22.13 -23.48 18.65
CA HIS A 559 -21.00 -22.80 19.28
C HIS A 559 -20.88 -21.34 18.81
N ARG A 560 -21.09 -21.07 17.52
CA ARG A 560 -21.06 -19.72 16.94
C ARG A 560 -22.27 -18.90 17.38
N ILE A 561 -23.44 -19.49 17.46
CA ILE A 561 -24.66 -18.85 17.99
C ILE A 561 -24.40 -18.37 19.42
N GLU A 562 -23.88 -19.26 20.28
CA GLU A 562 -23.52 -18.90 21.65
C GLU A 562 -22.48 -17.78 21.73
N LEU A 563 -21.45 -17.83 20.86
CA LEU A 563 -20.43 -16.81 20.77
C LEU A 563 -21.02 -15.43 20.41
N ILE A 564 -21.89 -15.37 19.39
CA ILE A 564 -22.53 -14.13 18.95
C ILE A 564 -23.43 -13.58 20.07
N GLU A 565 -24.19 -14.43 20.77
CA GLU A 565 -25.04 -14.03 21.91
C GLU A 565 -24.19 -13.50 23.08
N ARG A 566 -23.00 -14.06 23.34
CA ARG A 566 -22.07 -13.53 24.35
C ARG A 566 -21.54 -12.16 23.94
N LEU A 567 -21.10 -11.99 22.68
CA LEU A 567 -20.63 -10.70 22.15
C LEU A 567 -21.73 -9.64 22.27
N LYS A 568 -22.98 -9.99 21.95
CA LYS A 568 -24.15 -9.11 22.10
C LYS A 568 -24.35 -8.68 23.55
N ARG A 569 -24.26 -9.62 24.51
CA ARG A 569 -24.39 -9.33 25.97
C ARG A 569 -23.27 -8.39 26.46
N HIS A 570 -22.07 -8.42 25.86
CA HIS A 570 -20.98 -7.51 26.18
C HIS A 570 -21.11 -6.15 25.49
N GLY A 571 -22.19 -5.91 24.73
CA GLY A 571 -22.48 -4.64 24.10
C GLY A 571 -21.72 -4.38 22.79
N VAL A 572 -21.27 -5.44 22.13
CA VAL A 572 -20.73 -5.34 20.77
C VAL A 572 -21.85 -4.99 19.80
N ASN A 573 -21.59 -4.07 18.88
CA ASN A 573 -22.59 -3.61 17.91
C ASN A 573 -23.04 -4.74 16.98
N MET A 574 -24.37 -4.98 16.92
CA MET A 574 -25.03 -6.02 16.12
C MET A 574 -25.85 -5.45 14.97
N THR A 575 -25.78 -4.13 14.71
CA THR A 575 -26.53 -3.46 13.67
C THR A 575 -25.61 -2.78 12.67
N TYR A 576 -26.00 -2.80 11.41
CA TYR A 576 -25.28 -2.12 10.35
C TYR A 576 -25.85 -0.73 10.14
N ASP A 577 -25.03 0.26 10.37
CA ASP A 577 -25.34 1.62 9.99
C ASP A 577 -24.74 1.87 8.58
N SER A 578 -25.59 1.86 7.59
CA SER A 578 -25.19 2.14 6.20
C SER A 578 -24.75 3.59 5.99
N GLY A 579 -24.94 4.44 7.01
CA GLY A 579 -24.83 5.89 6.87
C GLY A 579 -25.81 6.46 5.84
N LYS A 580 -26.85 5.67 5.48
CA LYS A 580 -27.92 6.12 4.60
C LYS A 580 -29.02 6.74 5.42
N ASP A 581 -29.34 7.99 5.11
CA ASP A 581 -30.44 8.70 5.75
C ASP A 581 -31.79 8.39 5.07
N SER A 582 -31.75 8.04 3.76
CA SER A 582 -32.93 7.59 3.00
C SER A 582 -32.50 6.82 1.73
N ASP A 583 -33.48 6.28 1.00
CA ASP A 583 -33.32 5.63 -0.32
C ASP A 583 -33.94 6.46 -1.48
N ASP A 584 -34.15 7.76 -1.31
CA ASP A 584 -34.78 8.66 -2.28
C ASP A 584 -34.05 8.73 -3.62
N LEU A 585 -32.76 8.50 -3.60
CA LEU A 585 -31.89 8.46 -4.77
C LEU A 585 -31.51 7.04 -5.22
N ALA A 586 -32.14 6.00 -4.66
CA ALA A 586 -31.81 4.61 -4.98
C ALA A 586 -31.93 4.32 -6.49
N GLY A 587 -30.96 3.60 -7.02
CA GLY A 587 -30.88 3.23 -8.44
C GLY A 587 -30.47 4.37 -9.39
N LYS A 588 -30.27 5.61 -8.90
CA LYS A 588 -29.84 6.75 -9.69
C LYS A 588 -28.32 6.91 -9.65
N THR A 589 -27.72 7.23 -10.80
CA THR A 589 -26.27 7.49 -10.90
C THR A 589 -26.04 8.95 -11.19
N PHE A 590 -25.24 9.60 -10.36
CA PHE A 590 -24.90 11.03 -10.42
C PHE A 590 -23.46 11.24 -10.85
N VAL A 591 -23.19 12.34 -11.56
CA VAL A 591 -21.83 12.82 -11.83
C VAL A 591 -21.73 14.27 -11.39
N LEU A 592 -20.73 14.60 -10.58
CA LEU A 592 -20.48 15.94 -10.09
C LEU A 592 -19.46 16.65 -10.99
N THR A 593 -19.72 17.93 -11.34
CA THR A 593 -18.83 18.76 -12.17
C THR A 593 -18.91 20.22 -11.74
N GLY A 594 -17.82 20.98 -11.91
CA GLY A 594 -17.75 22.37 -11.47
C GLY A 594 -17.58 22.54 -9.96
N THR A 595 -17.56 23.76 -9.48
CA THR A 595 -17.49 24.13 -8.05
C THR A 595 -18.90 24.38 -7.55
N LEU A 596 -19.34 23.64 -6.53
CA LEU A 596 -20.68 23.81 -5.95
C LEU A 596 -20.68 25.02 -5.02
N PRO A 597 -21.77 25.80 -4.96
CA PRO A 597 -21.83 27.06 -4.20
C PRO A 597 -21.69 26.92 -2.68
N THR A 598 -22.31 25.90 -2.06
CA THR A 598 -22.38 25.79 -0.60
C THR A 598 -21.68 24.55 -0.02
N MET A 599 -21.35 23.55 -0.86
CA MET A 599 -20.70 22.32 -0.42
C MET A 599 -19.55 21.90 -1.33
N THR A 600 -18.59 21.15 -0.76
CA THR A 600 -17.53 20.52 -1.56
C THR A 600 -18.09 19.34 -2.36
N ARG A 601 -17.40 18.95 -3.44
CA ARG A 601 -17.77 17.75 -4.21
C ARG A 601 -17.85 16.49 -3.36
N ASP A 602 -16.98 16.36 -2.35
CA ASP A 602 -16.97 15.21 -1.46
C ASP A 602 -18.16 15.23 -0.49
N GLN A 603 -18.58 16.41 -0.04
CA GLN A 603 -19.82 16.57 0.72
C GLN A 603 -21.05 16.22 -0.11
N ALA A 604 -21.13 16.73 -1.36
CA ALA A 604 -22.20 16.38 -2.27
C ALA A 604 -22.22 14.89 -2.63
N LYS A 605 -21.05 14.29 -2.84
CA LYS A 605 -20.92 12.85 -3.06
C LYS A 605 -21.44 12.06 -1.86
N LYS A 606 -21.01 12.41 -0.65
CA LYS A 606 -21.43 11.77 0.59
C LYS A 606 -22.95 11.92 0.80
N LEU A 607 -23.50 13.09 0.53
CA LEU A 607 -24.91 13.36 0.61
C LEU A 607 -25.74 12.49 -0.36
N ILE A 608 -25.30 12.38 -1.61
CA ILE A 608 -25.95 11.50 -2.59
C ILE A 608 -25.89 10.03 -2.15
N GLU A 609 -24.74 9.58 -1.65
CA GLU A 609 -24.55 8.20 -1.18
C GLU A 609 -25.36 7.91 0.08
N GLN A 610 -25.50 8.87 0.99
CA GLN A 610 -26.35 8.79 2.18
C GLN A 610 -27.85 8.64 1.83
N HIS A 611 -28.28 9.17 0.68
CA HIS A 611 -29.66 9.03 0.17
C HIS A 611 -29.83 7.89 -0.86
N GLY A 612 -28.90 6.93 -0.89
CA GLY A 612 -28.98 5.72 -1.71
C GLY A 612 -28.58 5.88 -3.17
N GLY A 613 -28.13 7.08 -3.59
CA GLY A 613 -27.63 7.36 -4.93
C GLY A 613 -26.20 6.84 -5.14
N LYS A 614 -25.77 6.75 -6.39
CA LYS A 614 -24.43 6.31 -6.77
C LYS A 614 -23.69 7.43 -7.49
N CYS A 615 -22.46 7.78 -7.05
CA CYS A 615 -21.62 8.75 -7.74
C CYS A 615 -20.62 8.08 -8.70
N SER A 616 -20.51 8.64 -9.92
CA SER A 616 -19.56 8.21 -10.96
C SER A 616 -18.60 9.33 -11.33
N GLY A 617 -17.35 8.96 -11.60
CA GLY A 617 -16.33 9.93 -12.05
C GLY A 617 -16.49 10.43 -13.48
N SER A 618 -17.27 9.74 -14.34
CA SER A 618 -17.43 10.06 -15.76
C SER A 618 -18.88 9.97 -16.22
N VAL A 619 -19.24 10.84 -17.17
CA VAL A 619 -20.59 10.85 -17.79
C VAL A 619 -20.70 9.76 -18.85
N SER A 620 -21.74 8.94 -18.78
CA SER A 620 -22.06 7.87 -19.71
C SER A 620 -23.57 7.73 -19.89
N LYS A 621 -24.03 6.90 -20.82
CA LYS A 621 -25.48 6.61 -21.02
C LYS A 621 -26.16 6.00 -19.79
N LYS A 622 -25.39 5.53 -18.80
CA LYS A 622 -25.90 5.00 -17.51
C LYS A 622 -26.03 6.09 -16.43
N THR A 623 -25.57 7.32 -16.70
CA THR A 623 -25.68 8.44 -15.78
C THR A 623 -27.11 8.96 -15.77
N SER A 624 -27.73 9.05 -14.60
CA SER A 624 -29.11 9.55 -14.45
C SER A 624 -29.13 11.08 -14.39
N TYR A 625 -28.19 11.68 -13.67
CA TYR A 625 -28.11 13.12 -13.45
C TYR A 625 -26.67 13.61 -13.43
N VAL A 626 -26.45 14.84 -13.87
CA VAL A 626 -25.19 15.55 -13.70
C VAL A 626 -25.44 16.78 -12.83
N VAL A 627 -24.81 16.86 -11.66
CA VAL A 627 -24.88 18.04 -10.80
C VAL A 627 -23.76 18.99 -11.19
N ALA A 628 -24.13 20.18 -11.69
CA ALA A 628 -23.21 21.17 -12.21
C ALA A 628 -23.16 22.41 -11.33
N GLY A 629 -21.95 22.71 -10.82
CA GLY A 629 -21.63 23.98 -10.18
C GLY A 629 -21.02 24.99 -11.15
N GLU A 630 -20.43 26.06 -10.61
CA GLU A 630 -19.73 27.08 -11.38
C GLU A 630 -18.51 26.49 -12.10
N GLU A 631 -18.17 27.02 -13.27
CA GLU A 631 -17.07 26.54 -14.13
C GLU A 631 -17.13 25.04 -14.47
N ALA A 632 -18.32 24.53 -14.72
CA ALA A 632 -18.54 23.15 -15.13
C ALA A 632 -17.89 22.89 -16.51
N GLY A 633 -16.86 22.03 -16.55
CA GLY A 633 -16.06 21.74 -17.75
C GLY A 633 -16.68 20.67 -18.68
N SER A 634 -15.82 19.91 -19.36
CA SER A 634 -16.16 18.92 -20.40
C SER A 634 -17.24 17.88 -20.02
N LYS A 635 -17.46 17.63 -18.74
CA LYS A 635 -18.52 16.72 -18.27
C LYS A 635 -19.91 17.29 -18.49
N LEU A 636 -20.09 18.61 -18.38
CA LEU A 636 -21.36 19.29 -18.67
C LEU A 636 -21.70 19.22 -20.16
N THR A 637 -20.72 19.50 -21.00
CA THR A 637 -20.89 19.41 -22.49
C THR A 637 -21.30 17.99 -22.88
N LYS A 638 -20.61 16.98 -22.31
CA LYS A 638 -20.91 15.57 -22.57
C LYS A 638 -22.29 15.13 -22.05
N ALA A 639 -22.76 15.70 -20.94
CA ALA A 639 -24.12 15.47 -20.44
C ALA A 639 -25.17 16.00 -21.39
N GLN A 640 -24.97 17.21 -21.92
CA GLN A 640 -25.83 17.85 -22.89
C GLN A 640 -25.88 17.06 -24.21
N GLU A 641 -24.73 16.58 -24.71
CA GLU A 641 -24.65 15.73 -25.91
C GLU A 641 -25.42 14.41 -25.76
N LEU A 642 -25.41 13.83 -24.57
CA LEU A 642 -26.08 12.56 -24.26
C LEU A 642 -27.54 12.75 -23.80
N GLY A 643 -28.03 13.98 -23.69
CA GLY A 643 -29.40 14.30 -23.25
C GLY A 643 -29.67 13.96 -21.78
N ILE A 644 -28.60 13.98 -20.92
CA ILE A 644 -28.71 13.67 -19.50
C ILE A 644 -29.16 14.93 -18.76
N THR A 645 -30.09 14.77 -17.82
CA THR A 645 -30.61 15.87 -17.00
C THR A 645 -29.48 16.47 -16.16
N VAL A 646 -29.31 17.78 -16.25
CA VAL A 646 -28.36 18.54 -15.45
C VAL A 646 -29.12 19.20 -14.30
N LEU A 647 -28.60 19.03 -13.07
CA LEU A 647 -29.13 19.63 -11.84
C LEU A 647 -28.14 20.67 -11.31
N SER A 648 -28.66 21.72 -10.72
CA SER A 648 -27.91 22.60 -9.82
C SER A 648 -27.75 21.95 -8.45
N GLU A 649 -26.92 22.51 -7.60
CA GLU A 649 -26.80 22.11 -6.20
C GLU A 649 -28.14 22.23 -5.46
N GLN A 650 -28.87 23.30 -5.67
CA GLN A 650 -30.17 23.54 -5.05
C GLN A 650 -31.22 22.48 -5.45
N GLU A 651 -31.27 22.13 -6.74
CA GLU A 651 -32.16 21.08 -7.23
C GLU A 651 -31.79 19.68 -6.70
N LEU A 652 -30.50 19.41 -6.43
CA LEU A 652 -30.07 18.20 -5.75
C LEU A 652 -30.59 18.16 -4.30
N ILE A 653 -30.45 19.27 -3.56
CA ILE A 653 -30.93 19.42 -2.18
C ILE A 653 -32.45 19.25 -2.11
N GLU A 654 -33.20 19.88 -3.01
CA GLU A 654 -34.65 19.74 -3.12
C GLU A 654 -35.08 18.29 -3.44
N MET A 655 -34.31 17.58 -4.29
CA MET A 655 -34.55 16.17 -4.63
C MET A 655 -34.37 15.23 -3.43
N ILE A 656 -33.59 15.62 -2.44
CA ILE A 656 -33.30 14.85 -1.23
C ILE A 656 -34.29 15.22 -0.09
N GLY A 657 -35.05 16.32 -0.25
CA GLY A 657 -36.03 16.76 0.74
C GLY A 657 -35.43 17.51 1.95
N GLU A 658 -34.18 17.91 1.90
CA GLU A 658 -33.58 18.84 2.87
C GLU A 658 -33.90 20.28 2.44
N ASN A 659 -34.78 20.95 3.20
CA ASN A 659 -35.09 22.38 3.07
C ASN A 659 -34.21 23.21 4.01
#